data_e2a353d6deae8575c27ad87636be501d
#
_entry.id   e2a353d6deae8575c27ad87636be501d
#
_cell.length_a   1.000
_cell.length_b   1.000
_cell.length_c   1.000
_cell.angle_alpha   90.00
_cell.angle_beta   90.00
_cell.angle_gamma   90.00
#
_symmetry.space_group_name_H-M   'P 1'
#
loop_
_entity.id
_entity.type
_entity.pdbx_description
1 polymer ?
#
loop_
_entity_poly.entity_id
_entity_poly.type
_entity_poly.pdbx_seq_one_letter_code
_entity_poly.pdbx_strand_id
1 'polypeptide(L)'
;MKGKFFINLASVLSFFAISGELTAQVVKHERLLSFEEAVPQELSGAGSTLSLSDEHYKDGSRSLRWTYKPGAVLSLKKDLKFEAKDPTGKDTYLSAFIVWVYNEKAVDKKISFQFLKDGKVCTSFPFGINFTGWRAAWVCYERDMEGTPEEGMNELRILAPDVEGELFIDHLIPASKVDARQQAADVQVPFVHKGTTNHWLVIYPHSLWKSDLPLKPVSEKELQDMHLMEKRYRDLIYTPGKLSQKQIDKIRRKYDAYKIVYKNGKVSGLPIFMVRQSEAYERMIPHWNKDMFTKLGMEMKAYFDLMKTIAVAYHNAQDAQVKQEMRQKFMAMYDHITDQGVAYGSCWGNIHHYGYSVRSLYLSYFLMKDVLREENRLAEAEATMRWYAITNEVYPKPTGNGIDMDSFNTQTSGRIASILMMEDTPEKLRYLRAFSRWIDYGCRPAPGLAGAFKSDGAAFHHRNNYPAYAVGGLDGATNMIYLMSGTTFAVSELAHQTVKDVLLTMRFYCNQQQFPLSMSGRHPNGKGKLIPVQYAMMAISGTPDGKEKYDADMAAAYLRLVREPAKPGANEPDYLPQAPAGLERKLEKKLLKAGFTPEKDPQGNLALGYGCVSVQRRNNWAAVVRGHSRYLWDAEHYLDANFYGRYLGYGSMQVLTAQPGERVTFTTSGWQENGFDWNRIPGATSIHLPFDQLRAKVLNVDAFSGMEEMLYSDEAFAGGLSQERENGNFGMKLHEHDKYNGSHRARISYHFFGNTIVALGSDIENVNQDYPTETTVFQLAAITPEEKAYWDNWKDNGHTYLAPNGVGYYVPGNVQFEKNFPQVTVGERSVKPTSGDWVSLVFNHGKAPQGASYEYAVLPQTDEQGLTQFAKQPTYQVLQKDRNAHIVTSSAEHLTSYVLFETPQKTLPGDFIEKVDTSCLAMVKQVDKKKLVLTVAQPDMAFYRGPSDEAFDENGKRIERSIYSRPWIDDESKEIPVTITLKGKWNVASHPAVKVLESDKKHTVLQFTCREGKSYDVQLSK
;
A
#
# COMPACT_ATOMS: atom_id res chain seq x y z
N MET A 1 30.00 -22.71 -47.86
CA MET A 1 30.91 -23.47 -46.99
C MET A 1 30.47 -23.33 -45.57
N LYS A 2 30.14 -24.45 -44.94
CA LYS A 2 29.62 -24.60 -43.58
C LYS A 2 30.74 -24.40 -42.56
N GLY A 3 30.54 -23.62 -41.53
CA GLY A 3 31.39 -23.58 -40.37
C GLY A 3 30.55 -23.54 -39.11
N LYS A 4 30.24 -24.70 -38.53
CA LYS A 4 29.62 -24.92 -37.24
C LYS A 4 30.60 -24.57 -36.13
N PHE A 5 30.22 -23.64 -35.21
CA PHE A 5 30.83 -23.59 -33.89
C PHE A 5 29.89 -24.31 -32.91
N PHE A 6 30.29 -25.51 -32.52
CA PHE A 6 29.82 -26.20 -31.34
C PHE A 6 30.56 -25.61 -30.14
N ILE A 7 29.87 -24.97 -29.22
CA ILE A 7 30.37 -24.78 -27.87
C ILE A 7 29.80 -25.87 -27.00
N ASN A 8 30.67 -26.70 -26.47
CA ASN A 8 30.41 -27.80 -25.56
C ASN A 8 29.62 -27.33 -24.32
N LEU A 9 28.40 -27.80 -24.20
CA LEU A 9 27.61 -27.86 -22.99
C LEU A 9 27.84 -29.20 -22.30
N ALA A 10 29.03 -29.41 -21.76
CA ALA A 10 29.38 -30.60 -21.01
C ALA A 10 30.27 -30.28 -19.82
N SER A 11 29.68 -29.59 -18.84
CA SER A 11 30.22 -29.52 -17.47
C SER A 11 29.24 -28.85 -16.56
N VAL A 12 28.15 -29.49 -16.19
CA VAL A 12 27.41 -29.33 -14.91
C VAL A 12 26.38 -30.46 -14.81
N LEU A 13 26.86 -31.64 -14.65
CA LEU A 13 26.03 -32.75 -14.14
C LEU A 13 26.97 -33.70 -13.39
N SER A 14 27.58 -33.19 -12.33
CA SER A 14 28.05 -34.05 -11.24
C SER A 14 26.92 -34.06 -10.20
N PHE A 15 25.89 -34.85 -10.47
CA PHE A 15 25.04 -35.35 -9.39
C PHE A 15 25.89 -36.24 -8.51
N PHE A 16 26.53 -35.68 -7.50
CA PHE A 16 26.88 -36.47 -6.35
C PHE A 16 25.56 -36.84 -5.65
N ALA A 17 25.15 -38.07 -5.81
CA ALA A 17 24.23 -38.70 -4.88
C ALA A 17 24.93 -38.76 -3.52
N ILE A 18 24.86 -37.70 -2.75
CA ILE A 18 25.17 -37.75 -1.33
C ILE A 18 23.90 -38.26 -0.66
N SER A 19 23.84 -39.58 -0.48
CA SER A 19 23.03 -40.21 0.57
C SER A 19 23.75 -39.95 1.91
N GLY A 20 23.91 -38.70 2.26
CA GLY A 20 24.33 -38.26 3.57
C GLY A 20 23.14 -37.57 4.18
N GLU A 21 22.84 -37.85 5.41
CA GLU A 21 21.90 -37.12 6.23
C GLU A 21 22.18 -35.61 6.04
N LEU A 22 21.23 -34.88 5.47
CA LEU A 22 21.24 -33.42 5.49
C LEU A 22 20.97 -32.99 6.93
N THR A 23 21.96 -33.14 7.78
CA THR A 23 22.02 -32.36 9.01
C THR A 23 22.02 -30.89 8.59
N ALA A 24 21.14 -30.09 9.15
CA ALA A 24 21.15 -28.66 8.94
C ALA A 24 22.60 -28.18 9.13
N GLN A 25 23.15 -27.51 8.13
CA GLN A 25 24.56 -27.15 8.14
C GLN A 25 24.78 -26.14 9.26
N VAL A 26 25.52 -26.50 10.28
CA VAL A 26 25.84 -25.62 11.40
C VAL A 26 26.59 -24.41 10.88
N VAL A 27 26.03 -23.23 11.07
CA VAL A 27 26.70 -22.00 10.70
C VAL A 27 27.63 -21.59 11.83
N LYS A 28 28.94 -21.70 11.58
CA LYS A 28 29.98 -21.25 12.55
C LYS A 28 30.26 -19.77 12.33
N HIS A 29 29.94 -18.95 13.34
CA HIS A 29 30.30 -17.56 13.40
C HIS A 29 30.82 -17.20 14.79
N GLU A 30 31.86 -16.37 14.90
CA GLU A 30 32.46 -15.99 16.19
C GLU A 30 31.49 -15.34 17.19
N ARG A 31 30.43 -14.72 16.70
CA ARG A 31 29.37 -14.08 17.51
C ARG A 31 28.19 -15.01 17.81
N LEU A 32 28.06 -16.13 17.12
CA LEU A 32 26.96 -17.08 17.25
C LEU A 32 27.39 -18.25 18.17
N LEU A 33 26.58 -18.53 19.19
CA LEU A 33 26.67 -19.73 20.00
C LEU A 33 25.47 -20.63 19.67
N SER A 34 25.73 -21.72 18.93
CA SER A 34 24.73 -22.73 18.53
C SER A 34 24.87 -24.06 19.26
N PHE A 35 25.89 -24.21 20.13
CA PHE A 35 26.04 -25.33 21.03
C PHE A 35 26.12 -26.72 20.38
N GLU A 36 26.75 -26.82 19.20
CA GLU A 36 26.79 -28.07 18.44
C GLU A 36 27.87 -29.06 18.90
N GLU A 37 29.05 -28.56 19.27
CA GLU A 37 30.24 -29.40 19.52
C GLU A 37 30.48 -29.65 21.02
N ALA A 38 30.46 -28.59 21.81
CA ALA A 38 30.71 -28.65 23.24
C ALA A 38 30.03 -27.49 23.96
N VAL A 39 29.83 -27.61 25.26
CA VAL A 39 29.54 -26.45 26.11
C VAL A 39 30.78 -25.55 26.09
N PRO A 40 30.69 -24.27 25.69
CA PRO A 40 31.84 -23.36 25.63
C PRO A 40 32.55 -23.26 26.98
N GLN A 41 33.89 -23.18 26.97
CA GLN A 41 34.69 -23.04 28.20
C GLN A 41 34.43 -21.74 28.96
N GLU A 42 34.04 -20.69 28.21
CA GLU A 42 33.63 -19.38 28.73
C GLU A 42 32.28 -19.41 29.47
N LEU A 43 31.53 -20.51 29.35
CA LEU A 43 30.23 -20.68 29.96
C LEU A 43 30.33 -21.49 31.24
N SER A 44 29.74 -20.98 32.31
CA SER A 44 29.68 -21.63 33.62
C SER A 44 28.29 -21.53 34.24
N GLY A 45 27.93 -22.49 35.07
CA GLY A 45 26.66 -22.54 35.80
C GLY A 45 26.90 -22.64 37.31
N ALA A 46 26.55 -21.62 38.07
CA ALA A 46 26.52 -21.68 39.52
C ALA A 46 25.12 -22.15 39.98
N GLY A 47 25.01 -23.20 40.76
CA GLY A 47 23.75 -23.76 41.22
C GLY A 47 22.93 -24.46 40.14
N SER A 48 23.57 -24.87 39.03
CA SER A 48 22.91 -25.46 37.87
C SER A 48 23.81 -26.47 37.17
N THR A 49 23.20 -27.24 36.24
CA THR A 49 23.91 -28.19 35.37
C THR A 49 23.76 -27.73 33.92
N LEU A 50 24.87 -27.78 33.16
CA LEU A 50 24.94 -27.49 31.75
C LEU A 50 25.32 -28.75 30.97
N SER A 51 24.57 -29.05 29.93
CA SER A 51 24.86 -30.14 28.99
C SER A 51 24.37 -29.81 27.59
N LEU A 52 24.90 -30.50 26.58
CA LEU A 52 24.33 -30.48 25.25
C LEU A 52 23.12 -31.41 25.18
N SER A 53 22.12 -31.04 24.39
CA SER A 53 20.93 -31.87 24.16
C SER A 53 20.53 -31.86 22.67
N ASP A 54 20.10 -33.02 22.19
CA ASP A 54 19.48 -33.21 20.87
C ASP A 54 17.95 -33.27 20.93
N GLU A 55 17.36 -32.97 22.10
CA GLU A 55 15.91 -32.99 22.29
C GLU A 55 15.21 -31.82 21.60
N HIS A 56 15.74 -30.61 21.79
CA HIS A 56 15.23 -29.38 21.22
C HIS A 56 16.40 -28.52 20.74
N TYR A 57 16.36 -28.09 19.48
CA TYR A 57 17.37 -27.21 18.88
C TYR A 57 16.73 -26.27 17.86
N LYS A 58 17.28 -25.09 17.72
CA LYS A 58 16.82 -24.06 16.80
C LYS A 58 17.80 -23.84 15.65
N ASP A 59 19.05 -24.24 15.83
CA ASP A 59 20.09 -24.29 14.81
C ASP A 59 20.81 -25.63 14.89
N GLY A 60 21.37 -26.11 13.77
CA GLY A 60 22.12 -27.36 13.72
C GLY A 60 21.33 -28.59 14.19
N SER A 61 21.82 -29.26 15.24
CA SER A 61 21.28 -30.52 15.76
C SER A 61 21.27 -30.60 17.29
N ARG A 62 21.79 -29.60 17.98
CA ARG A 62 21.86 -29.54 19.42
C ARG A 62 21.64 -28.14 19.95
N SER A 63 21.34 -28.06 21.28
CA SER A 63 21.25 -26.84 22.05
C SER A 63 21.89 -26.99 23.42
N LEU A 64 22.04 -25.88 24.16
CA LEU A 64 22.45 -25.90 25.55
C LEU A 64 21.24 -26.22 26.45
N ARG A 65 21.27 -27.32 27.16
CA ARG A 65 20.33 -27.65 28.24
C ARG A 65 20.85 -27.06 29.57
N TRP A 66 20.03 -26.20 30.19
CA TRP A 66 20.29 -25.56 31.46
C TRP A 66 19.28 -25.98 32.50
N THR A 67 19.68 -26.89 33.40
CA THR A 67 18.83 -27.32 34.52
C THR A 67 19.26 -26.54 35.76
N TYR A 68 18.35 -25.80 36.37
CA TYR A 68 18.68 -24.82 37.39
C TYR A 68 17.86 -24.99 38.68
N LYS A 69 18.46 -24.61 39.82
CA LYS A 69 17.83 -24.42 41.12
C LYS A 69 17.49 -22.93 41.32
N PRO A 70 16.59 -22.59 42.28
CA PRO A 70 16.31 -21.21 42.63
C PRO A 70 17.60 -20.41 42.87
N GLY A 71 17.74 -19.24 42.26
CA GLY A 71 18.88 -18.38 42.39
C GLY A 71 20.14 -18.81 41.62
N ALA A 72 20.07 -19.85 40.80
CA ALA A 72 21.16 -20.26 39.93
C ALA A 72 21.53 -19.15 38.92
N VAL A 73 22.80 -19.14 38.53
CA VAL A 73 23.35 -18.17 37.58
C VAL A 73 24.08 -18.92 36.48
N LEU A 74 23.68 -18.67 35.24
CA LEU A 74 24.47 -19.03 34.06
C LEU A 74 25.27 -17.82 33.64
N SER A 75 26.59 -17.95 33.51
CA SER A 75 27.52 -16.86 33.18
C SER A 75 28.32 -17.20 31.93
N LEU A 76 28.30 -16.33 30.95
CA LEU A 76 29.16 -16.36 29.76
C LEU A 76 30.17 -15.22 29.87
N LYS A 77 31.44 -15.54 30.05
CA LYS A 77 32.57 -14.59 30.13
C LYS A 77 33.23 -14.45 28.76
N LYS A 78 32.84 -13.44 28.02
CA LYS A 78 33.31 -13.16 26.67
C LYS A 78 33.03 -11.71 26.32
N ASP A 79 33.90 -11.09 25.50
CA ASP A 79 33.61 -9.79 24.90
C ASP A 79 32.32 -9.88 24.13
N LEU A 80 31.31 -9.10 24.52
CA LEU A 80 29.96 -9.13 23.97
C LEU A 80 29.83 -8.37 22.65
N LYS A 81 30.87 -7.63 22.25
CA LYS A 81 30.92 -6.88 20.98
C LYS A 81 29.76 -5.88 20.81
N PHE A 82 29.29 -5.30 21.90
CA PHE A 82 28.33 -4.19 21.86
C PHE A 82 28.99 -2.98 21.18
N GLU A 83 28.24 -2.35 20.28
CA GLU A 83 28.63 -1.09 19.65
C GLU A 83 27.50 -0.07 19.90
N ALA A 84 27.86 1.11 20.41
CA ALA A 84 26.91 2.18 20.62
C ALA A 84 26.30 2.67 19.28
N LYS A 85 25.12 3.26 19.34
CA LYS A 85 24.49 3.86 18.15
C LYS A 85 25.34 4.98 17.59
N ASP A 86 25.25 5.19 16.29
CA ASP A 86 25.89 6.33 15.62
C ASP A 86 25.38 7.67 16.20
N PRO A 87 26.25 8.45 16.85
CA PRO A 87 25.85 9.73 17.44
C PRO A 87 25.45 10.78 16.39
N THR A 88 25.84 10.59 15.13
CA THR A 88 25.49 11.51 14.03
C THR A 88 24.08 11.25 13.50
N GLY A 89 23.45 10.13 13.86
CA GLY A 89 22.12 9.73 13.38
C GLY A 89 22.07 9.30 11.92
N LYS A 90 23.19 9.19 11.23
CA LYS A 90 23.27 8.71 9.84
C LYS A 90 23.03 7.22 9.73
N ASP A 91 23.50 6.46 10.71
CA ASP A 91 23.24 5.04 10.84
C ASP A 91 22.03 4.85 11.79
N THR A 92 20.94 4.27 11.27
CA THR A 92 19.73 3.99 12.05
C THR A 92 19.76 2.63 12.74
N TYR A 93 20.84 1.86 12.58
CA TYR A 93 20.97 0.54 13.20
C TYR A 93 21.29 0.64 14.68
N LEU A 94 20.66 -0.24 15.46
CA LEU A 94 20.92 -0.42 16.89
C LEU A 94 21.57 -1.78 17.16
N SER A 95 22.44 -1.83 18.16
CA SER A 95 22.97 -3.09 18.69
C SER A 95 21.87 -3.85 19.43
N ALA A 96 21.65 -5.12 19.08
CA ALA A 96 20.65 -5.99 19.69
C ALA A 96 21.25 -7.30 20.17
N PHE A 97 20.78 -7.77 21.31
CA PHE A 97 21.00 -9.12 21.81
C PHE A 97 19.94 -10.05 21.23
N ILE A 98 20.34 -11.27 20.83
CA ILE A 98 19.46 -12.27 20.25
C ILE A 98 19.70 -13.62 20.91
N VAL A 99 18.59 -14.31 21.27
CA VAL A 99 18.64 -15.67 21.81
C VAL A 99 17.30 -16.37 21.52
N TRP A 100 17.35 -17.70 21.35
CA TRP A 100 16.18 -18.57 21.40
C TRP A 100 16.22 -19.38 22.69
N VAL A 101 15.08 -19.41 23.39
CA VAL A 101 14.89 -20.17 24.64
C VAL A 101 13.71 -21.09 24.45
N TYR A 102 13.90 -22.38 24.68
CA TYR A 102 12.83 -23.38 24.71
C TYR A 102 12.43 -23.68 26.15
N ASN A 103 11.13 -23.77 26.37
CA ASN A 103 10.53 -24.12 27.64
C ASN A 103 9.47 -25.21 27.44
N GLU A 104 9.59 -26.34 28.14
CA GLU A 104 8.58 -27.41 28.06
C GLU A 104 7.32 -27.09 28.83
N LYS A 105 7.43 -26.34 29.91
CA LYS A 105 6.31 -26.06 30.80
C LYS A 105 6.22 -24.59 31.14
N ALA A 106 5.15 -23.97 30.72
CA ALA A 106 4.86 -22.57 31.05
C ALA A 106 4.79 -22.36 32.56
N VAL A 107 5.56 -21.42 33.07
CA VAL A 107 5.60 -21.01 34.47
C VAL A 107 5.54 -19.49 34.53
N ASP A 108 4.64 -18.93 35.35
CA ASP A 108 4.50 -17.47 35.48
C ASP A 108 5.64 -16.88 36.33
N LYS A 109 6.83 -16.97 35.76
CA LYS A 109 8.10 -16.48 36.31
C LYS A 109 8.93 -15.84 35.21
N LYS A 110 10.02 -15.19 35.62
CA LYS A 110 10.98 -14.55 34.72
C LYS A 110 12.40 -14.98 35.04
N ILE A 111 13.19 -15.17 33.99
CA ILE A 111 14.64 -15.14 34.07
C ILE A 111 15.13 -13.71 33.79
N SER A 112 16.32 -13.33 34.22
CA SER A 112 16.88 -12.00 33.97
C SER A 112 18.18 -12.12 33.21
N PHE A 113 18.29 -11.44 32.09
CA PHE A 113 19.52 -11.26 31.33
C PHE A 113 20.24 -10.00 31.83
N GLN A 114 21.50 -10.12 32.25
CA GLN A 114 22.31 -9.01 32.71
C GLN A 114 23.61 -8.95 31.89
N PHE A 115 24.03 -7.77 31.49
CA PHE A 115 25.22 -7.52 30.70
C PHE A 115 26.17 -6.67 31.52
N LEU A 116 27.39 -7.17 31.71
CA LEU A 116 28.33 -6.63 32.68
C LEU A 116 29.64 -6.23 32.01
N LYS A 117 30.26 -5.20 32.62
CA LYS A 117 31.64 -4.83 32.38
C LYS A 117 32.43 -4.94 33.68
N ASP A 118 33.45 -5.77 33.70
CA ASP A 118 34.30 -6.02 34.84
C ASP A 118 33.57 -6.32 36.17
N GLY A 119 32.50 -7.14 36.04
CA GLY A 119 31.66 -7.58 37.15
C GLY A 119 30.55 -6.63 37.56
N LYS A 120 30.50 -5.39 37.01
CA LYS A 120 29.41 -4.42 37.24
C LYS A 120 28.31 -4.56 36.17
N VAL A 121 27.07 -4.68 36.60
CA VAL A 121 25.91 -4.69 35.67
C VAL A 121 25.75 -3.31 35.02
N CYS A 122 25.83 -3.27 33.70
CA CYS A 122 25.61 -2.06 32.89
C CYS A 122 24.17 -1.98 32.47
N THR A 123 23.63 -3.08 31.95
CA THR A 123 22.24 -3.13 31.45
C THR A 123 21.64 -4.51 31.63
N SER A 124 20.29 -4.59 31.61
CA SER A 124 19.56 -5.85 31.82
C SER A 124 18.16 -5.81 31.25
N PHE A 125 17.58 -6.99 31.04
CA PHE A 125 16.15 -7.13 30.75
C PHE A 125 15.57 -8.44 31.34
N PRO A 126 14.31 -8.44 31.77
CA PRO A 126 13.62 -9.65 32.20
C PRO A 126 13.02 -10.40 31.00
N PHE A 127 12.99 -11.73 31.06
CA PHE A 127 12.42 -12.60 30.06
C PHE A 127 11.44 -13.58 30.70
N GLY A 128 10.15 -13.47 30.33
CA GLY A 128 9.11 -14.34 30.88
C GLY A 128 9.21 -15.77 30.35
N ILE A 129 9.04 -16.74 31.21
CA ILE A 129 9.01 -18.17 30.92
C ILE A 129 7.58 -18.76 31.02
N ASN A 130 6.59 -17.95 30.80
CA ASN A 130 5.16 -18.32 30.79
C ASN A 130 4.67 -18.77 29.40
N PHE A 131 5.48 -19.49 28.65
CA PHE A 131 5.22 -20.02 27.32
C PHE A 131 5.69 -21.47 27.23
N THR A 132 5.23 -22.18 26.20
CA THR A 132 5.70 -23.53 25.83
C THR A 132 6.29 -23.48 24.41
N GLY A 133 7.32 -24.30 24.15
CA GLY A 133 8.04 -24.31 22.88
C GLY A 133 9.16 -23.25 22.80
N TRP A 134 9.63 -22.97 21.60
CA TRP A 134 10.68 -21.96 21.37
C TRP A 134 10.12 -20.54 21.44
N ARG A 135 10.87 -19.65 22.09
CA ARG A 135 10.62 -18.20 22.10
C ARG A 135 11.92 -17.45 21.86
N ALA A 136 11.90 -16.50 20.92
CA ALA A 136 13.03 -15.61 20.67
C ALA A 136 12.99 -14.37 21.57
N ALA A 137 14.17 -13.91 21.96
CA ALA A 137 14.39 -12.54 22.43
C ALA A 137 15.26 -11.80 21.43
N TRP A 138 14.77 -10.64 20.96
CA TRP A 138 15.52 -9.68 20.13
C TRP A 138 15.41 -8.33 20.83
N VAL A 139 16.43 -7.95 21.59
CA VAL A 139 16.36 -6.82 22.51
C VAL A 139 17.50 -5.84 22.21
N CYS A 140 17.14 -4.61 21.82
CA CYS A 140 18.12 -3.57 21.56
C CYS A 140 18.67 -3.01 22.87
N TYR A 141 19.99 -2.98 23.00
CA TYR A 141 20.69 -2.57 24.21
C TYR A 141 20.26 -1.18 24.70
N GLU A 142 20.34 -0.18 23.84
CA GLU A 142 20.10 1.22 24.20
C GLU A 142 18.61 1.60 24.26
N ARG A 143 17.76 0.88 23.53
CA ARG A 143 16.34 1.19 23.39
C ARG A 143 15.48 0.42 24.38
N ASP A 144 15.76 -0.88 24.57
CA ASP A 144 14.82 -1.83 25.15
C ASP A 144 15.25 -2.37 26.53
N MET A 145 16.48 -2.14 26.94
CA MET A 145 17.01 -2.63 28.22
C MET A 145 17.02 -1.55 29.32
N GLU A 146 16.94 -1.99 30.56
CA GLU A 146 17.20 -1.13 31.74
C GLU A 146 18.68 -0.88 31.94
N GLY A 147 19.07 0.31 32.36
CA GLY A 147 20.44 0.69 32.57
C GLY A 147 21.06 1.37 31.36
N THR A 148 22.39 1.47 31.36
CA THR A 148 23.15 2.10 30.28
C THR A 148 24.21 1.10 29.78
N PRO A 149 24.11 0.59 28.56
CA PRO A 149 25.10 -0.30 28.00
C PRO A 149 26.42 0.45 27.75
N GLU A 150 27.52 -0.24 27.91
CA GLU A 150 28.87 0.30 27.72
C GLU A 150 29.66 -0.56 26.74
N GLU A 151 30.47 0.06 25.89
CA GLU A 151 31.42 -0.68 25.07
C GLU A 151 32.45 -1.40 25.95
N GLY A 152 32.86 -2.61 25.54
CA GLY A 152 33.74 -3.48 26.32
C GLY A 152 33.02 -4.27 27.41
N MET A 153 31.69 -4.36 27.42
CA MET A 153 30.98 -5.36 28.25
C MET A 153 31.53 -6.76 27.93
N ASN A 154 31.88 -7.52 28.98
CA ASN A 154 32.64 -8.76 28.88
C ASN A 154 32.01 -9.95 29.62
N GLU A 155 30.78 -9.82 30.11
CA GLU A 155 30.05 -10.93 30.75
C GLU A 155 28.56 -10.79 30.51
N LEU A 156 27.90 -11.89 30.11
CA LEU A 156 26.45 -12.08 30.15
C LEU A 156 26.10 -13.01 31.31
N ARG A 157 25.19 -12.61 32.20
CA ARG A 157 24.57 -13.46 33.22
C ARG A 157 23.13 -13.68 32.94
N ILE A 158 22.65 -14.92 33.09
CA ILE A 158 21.22 -15.28 33.11
C ILE A 158 20.91 -15.76 34.52
N LEU A 159 20.02 -15.02 35.21
CA LEU A 159 19.59 -15.34 36.55
C LEU A 159 18.34 -16.22 36.50
N ALA A 160 18.38 -17.36 37.19
CA ALA A 160 17.21 -18.22 37.32
C ALA A 160 16.14 -17.59 38.25
N PRO A 161 14.85 -17.96 38.06
CA PRO A 161 13.80 -17.55 38.98
C PRO A 161 13.89 -18.24 40.35
N ASP A 162 12.97 -17.93 41.23
CA ASP A 162 12.84 -18.52 42.59
C ASP A 162 12.22 -19.93 42.59
N VAL A 163 12.19 -20.61 41.45
CA VAL A 163 11.76 -22.00 41.27
C VAL A 163 12.81 -22.78 40.51
N GLU A 164 12.85 -24.10 40.73
CA GLU A 164 13.69 -24.99 39.92
C GLU A 164 13.07 -25.21 38.55
N GLY A 165 13.88 -25.50 37.55
CA GLY A 165 13.42 -25.73 36.21
C GLY A 165 14.50 -26.11 35.22
N GLU A 166 14.08 -26.23 33.98
CA GLU A 166 14.95 -26.58 32.85
C GLU A 166 14.57 -25.74 31.61
N LEU A 167 15.57 -25.22 30.96
CA LEU A 167 15.44 -24.49 29.69
C LEU A 167 16.49 -24.98 28.71
N PHE A 168 16.16 -24.88 27.40
CA PHE A 168 17.14 -25.10 26.36
C PHE A 168 17.41 -23.73 25.69
N ILE A 169 18.69 -23.45 25.48
CA ILE A 169 19.16 -22.17 24.95
C ILE A 169 19.90 -22.45 23.64
N ASP A 170 19.54 -21.72 22.60
CA ASP A 170 20.18 -21.90 21.31
C ASP A 170 20.26 -20.58 20.55
N HIS A 171 21.07 -20.56 19.50
CA HIS A 171 21.19 -19.44 18.58
C HIS A 171 21.39 -18.11 19.31
N LEU A 172 22.38 -18.10 20.26
CA LEU A 172 22.68 -16.94 21.07
C LEU A 172 23.69 -16.06 20.35
N ILE A 173 23.33 -14.80 20.12
CA ILE A 173 24.16 -13.78 19.48
C ILE A 173 24.28 -12.61 20.48
N PRO A 174 25.45 -12.39 21.08
CA PRO A 174 25.66 -11.36 22.10
C PRO A 174 25.35 -9.95 21.59
N ALA A 175 25.77 -9.60 20.37
CA ALA A 175 25.44 -8.35 19.76
C ALA A 175 25.32 -8.47 18.23
N SER A 176 24.31 -7.81 17.70
CA SER A 176 24.00 -7.72 16.28
C SER A 176 23.49 -6.34 15.93
N LYS A 177 23.67 -5.90 14.70
CA LYS A 177 23.07 -4.65 14.21
C LYS A 177 21.72 -4.92 13.56
N VAL A 178 20.68 -4.26 14.05
CA VAL A 178 19.32 -4.38 13.59
C VAL A 178 18.73 -3.01 13.28
N ASP A 179 17.89 -2.93 12.25
CA ASP A 179 17.20 -1.69 11.93
C ASP A 179 16.17 -1.37 13.03
N ALA A 180 16.34 -0.24 13.68
CA ALA A 180 15.52 0.19 14.82
C ALA A 180 14.01 0.26 14.50
N ARG A 181 13.65 0.49 13.25
CA ARG A 181 12.25 0.61 12.81
C ARG A 181 11.58 -0.74 12.61
N GLN A 182 12.34 -1.73 12.20
CA GLN A 182 11.86 -3.06 11.85
C GLN A 182 11.93 -4.05 13.01
N GLN A 183 12.46 -3.61 14.15
CA GLN A 183 12.59 -4.43 15.34
C GLN A 183 11.34 -4.34 16.19
N ALA A 184 10.70 -5.48 16.39
CA ALA A 184 9.88 -5.66 17.57
C ALA A 184 10.81 -5.75 18.78
N ALA A 185 10.59 -4.91 19.78
CA ALA A 185 11.04 -5.20 21.11
C ALA A 185 10.44 -6.55 21.54
N ASP A 186 11.15 -7.29 22.37
CA ASP A 186 10.56 -8.48 22.97
C ASP A 186 9.29 -8.09 23.74
N VAL A 187 8.15 -8.65 23.32
CA VAL A 187 6.83 -8.25 23.82
C VAL A 187 6.62 -8.52 25.33
N GLN A 188 7.48 -9.29 25.93
CA GLN A 188 7.44 -9.53 27.38
C GLN A 188 8.47 -8.69 28.16
N VAL A 189 9.27 -7.89 27.48
CA VAL A 189 10.14 -6.91 28.13
C VAL A 189 9.30 -5.68 28.49
N PRO A 190 9.39 -5.17 29.74
CA PRO A 190 8.53 -4.07 30.20
C PRO A 190 8.71 -2.75 29.45
N PHE A 191 9.79 -2.57 28.73
CA PHE A 191 10.18 -1.32 28.06
C PHE A 191 9.95 -1.39 26.56
N VAL A 192 8.75 -1.77 26.12
CA VAL A 192 8.40 -1.66 24.71
C VAL A 192 8.48 -0.20 24.29
N HIS A 193 9.33 0.11 23.33
CA HIS A 193 9.51 1.47 22.86
C HIS A 193 8.23 1.97 22.19
N LYS A 194 7.61 2.99 22.77
CA LYS A 194 6.33 3.55 22.31
C LYS A 194 6.39 4.20 20.91
N GLY A 195 7.58 4.48 20.39
CA GLY A 195 7.81 5.11 19.10
C GLY A 195 8.00 4.14 17.94
N THR A 196 7.87 2.81 18.13
CA THR A 196 7.87 1.88 16.98
C THR A 196 6.57 2.04 16.21
N THR A 197 6.67 2.48 14.97
CA THR A 197 5.53 2.74 14.09
C THR A 197 4.85 1.47 13.58
N ASN A 198 5.44 0.32 13.76
CA ASN A 198 4.89 -0.97 13.35
C ASN A 198 3.96 -1.53 14.41
N HIS A 199 2.71 -1.19 14.30
CA HIS A 199 1.62 -1.58 15.20
C HIS A 199 1.39 -3.10 15.35
N TRP A 200 1.84 -3.93 14.40
CA TRP A 200 1.76 -5.41 14.50
C TRP A 200 2.83 -6.04 15.38
N LEU A 201 3.71 -5.25 15.99
CA LEU A 201 4.85 -5.78 16.70
C LEU A 201 4.67 -5.87 18.22
N VAL A 202 3.51 -5.47 18.74
CA VAL A 202 3.31 -5.36 20.17
C VAL A 202 2.24 -6.35 20.66
N ILE A 203 2.49 -7.65 20.44
CA ILE A 203 1.53 -8.72 20.74
C ILE A 203 1.13 -8.72 22.22
N TYR A 204 2.11 -8.72 23.14
CA TYR A 204 1.85 -8.87 24.56
C TYR A 204 1.03 -7.71 25.15
N PRO A 205 1.37 -6.43 24.97
CA PRO A 205 0.54 -5.33 25.46
C PRO A 205 -0.90 -5.39 24.95
N HIS A 206 -1.12 -5.73 23.70
CA HIS A 206 -2.47 -5.87 23.16
C HIS A 206 -3.23 -7.05 23.77
N SER A 207 -2.54 -8.14 24.12
CA SER A 207 -3.17 -9.29 24.79
C SER A 207 -3.75 -8.93 26.16
N LEU A 208 -3.24 -7.87 26.79
CA LEU A 208 -3.70 -7.36 28.08
C LEU A 208 -4.91 -6.41 27.96
N TRP A 209 -5.24 -5.97 26.75
CA TRP A 209 -6.37 -5.08 26.54
C TRP A 209 -7.69 -5.81 26.82
N LYS A 210 -8.59 -5.09 27.46
CA LYS A 210 -9.91 -5.60 27.84
C LYS A 210 -10.99 -4.86 27.06
N SER A 211 -12.07 -5.55 26.79
CA SER A 211 -13.23 -4.96 26.14
C SER A 211 -13.95 -3.98 27.07
N ASP A 212 -14.38 -2.85 26.49
CA ASP A 212 -15.34 -1.94 27.09
C ASP A 212 -16.80 -2.43 26.95
N LEU A 213 -17.02 -3.47 26.13
CA LEU A 213 -18.33 -4.06 25.92
C LEU A 213 -18.64 -5.10 27.02
N PRO A 214 -19.88 -5.13 27.54
CA PRO A 214 -20.27 -6.10 28.54
C PRO A 214 -20.42 -7.51 27.95
N LEU A 215 -20.21 -8.53 28.79
CA LEU A 215 -20.64 -9.88 28.48
C LEU A 215 -22.18 -9.94 28.52
N LYS A 216 -22.79 -10.51 27.49
CA LYS A 216 -24.22 -10.71 27.39
C LYS A 216 -24.51 -12.13 26.92
N PRO A 217 -25.61 -12.76 27.38
CA PRO A 217 -26.07 -14.04 26.81
C PRO A 217 -26.26 -13.91 25.30
N VAL A 218 -25.95 -14.99 24.59
CA VAL A 218 -26.16 -15.09 23.15
C VAL A 218 -27.66 -15.33 22.88
N SER A 219 -28.29 -14.45 22.10
CA SER A 219 -29.65 -14.67 21.64
C SER A 219 -29.70 -15.66 20.47
N GLU A 220 -30.86 -16.23 20.21
CA GLU A 220 -31.05 -17.17 19.09
C GLU A 220 -30.70 -16.51 17.74
N LYS A 221 -31.09 -15.27 17.55
CA LYS A 221 -30.75 -14.52 16.32
C LYS A 221 -29.23 -14.32 16.17
N GLU A 222 -28.54 -13.95 17.23
CA GLU A 222 -27.08 -13.80 17.21
C GLU A 222 -26.37 -15.12 16.95
N LEU A 223 -26.85 -16.22 17.49
CA LEU A 223 -26.33 -17.56 17.22
C LEU A 223 -26.49 -17.95 15.74
N GLN A 224 -27.67 -17.71 15.17
CA GLN A 224 -27.90 -17.92 13.73
C GLN A 224 -26.98 -17.06 12.87
N ASP A 225 -26.77 -15.81 13.25
CA ASP A 225 -25.88 -14.87 12.55
C ASP A 225 -24.40 -15.31 12.65
N MET A 226 -23.95 -15.79 13.81
CA MET A 226 -22.61 -16.38 13.98
C MET A 226 -22.39 -17.57 13.03
N HIS A 227 -23.33 -18.49 12.96
CA HIS A 227 -23.28 -19.65 12.07
C HIS A 227 -23.30 -19.22 10.60
N LEU A 228 -24.09 -18.20 10.25
CA LEU A 228 -24.12 -17.65 8.90
C LEU A 228 -22.76 -17.04 8.52
N MET A 229 -22.14 -16.27 9.43
CA MET A 229 -20.80 -15.70 9.22
C MET A 229 -19.74 -16.80 9.07
N GLU A 230 -19.79 -17.82 9.91
CA GLU A 230 -18.85 -18.95 9.84
C GLU A 230 -18.98 -19.71 8.50
N LYS A 231 -20.22 -19.95 8.06
CA LYS A 231 -20.49 -20.53 6.74
C LYS A 231 -19.98 -19.67 5.59
N ARG A 232 -20.28 -18.35 5.61
CA ARG A 232 -19.81 -17.41 4.59
C ARG A 232 -18.28 -17.34 4.57
N TYR A 233 -17.64 -17.34 5.73
CA TYR A 233 -16.17 -17.32 5.81
C TYR A 233 -15.56 -18.59 5.23
N ARG A 234 -16.13 -19.76 5.54
CA ARG A 234 -15.71 -21.03 4.93
C ARG A 234 -15.84 -20.99 3.40
N ASP A 235 -16.97 -20.48 2.90
CA ASP A 235 -17.24 -20.38 1.46
C ASP A 235 -16.27 -19.41 0.73
N LEU A 236 -15.77 -18.40 1.43
CA LEU A 236 -14.75 -17.47 0.91
C LEU A 236 -13.37 -18.12 0.79
N ILE A 237 -12.94 -18.84 1.80
CA ILE A 237 -11.56 -19.35 1.89
C ILE A 237 -11.38 -20.74 1.29
N TYR A 238 -12.47 -21.45 1.03
CA TYR A 238 -12.45 -22.82 0.52
C TYR A 238 -13.49 -23.03 -0.58
N THR A 239 -13.01 -23.54 -1.71
CA THR A 239 -13.85 -24.04 -2.79
C THR A 239 -13.66 -25.54 -2.94
N PRO A 240 -14.71 -26.37 -2.81
CA PRO A 240 -14.62 -27.80 -3.05
C PRO A 240 -14.07 -28.12 -4.43
N GLY A 241 -13.19 -29.11 -4.50
CA GLY A 241 -12.56 -29.55 -5.71
C GLY A 241 -12.21 -31.03 -5.70
N LYS A 242 -11.65 -31.55 -6.78
CA LYS A 242 -11.11 -32.90 -6.86
C LYS A 242 -9.62 -32.89 -6.52
N LEU A 243 -9.19 -33.86 -5.72
CA LEU A 243 -7.79 -34.06 -5.36
C LEU A 243 -7.16 -35.10 -6.31
N SER A 244 -6.20 -34.67 -7.11
CA SER A 244 -5.49 -35.57 -8.04
C SER A 244 -4.31 -36.28 -7.35
N GLN A 245 -3.90 -37.43 -7.86
CA GLN A 245 -2.73 -38.16 -7.36
C GLN A 245 -1.46 -37.30 -7.41
N LYS A 246 -1.26 -36.52 -8.48
CA LYS A 246 -0.14 -35.59 -8.61
C LYS A 246 -0.08 -34.54 -7.50
N GLN A 247 -1.25 -34.05 -7.05
CA GLN A 247 -1.33 -33.11 -5.91
C GLN A 247 -0.99 -33.81 -4.59
N ILE A 248 -1.49 -35.04 -4.38
CA ILE A 248 -1.16 -35.87 -3.20
C ILE A 248 0.34 -36.08 -3.12
N ASP A 249 0.97 -36.52 -4.21
CA ASP A 249 2.41 -36.80 -4.26
C ASP A 249 3.25 -35.53 -4.06
N LYS A 250 2.77 -34.39 -4.55
CA LYS A 250 3.41 -33.08 -4.29
C LYS A 250 3.33 -32.69 -2.81
N ILE A 251 2.18 -32.95 -2.15
CA ILE A 251 2.02 -32.71 -0.71
C ILE A 251 2.97 -33.59 0.09
N ARG A 252 3.02 -34.91 -0.22
CA ARG A 252 3.92 -35.87 0.43
C ARG A 252 5.36 -35.40 0.37
N ARG A 253 5.88 -35.13 -0.84
CA ARG A 253 7.27 -34.67 -1.02
C ARG A 253 7.59 -33.39 -0.24
N LYS A 254 6.64 -32.42 -0.21
CA LYS A 254 6.84 -31.18 0.54
C LYS A 254 6.81 -31.42 2.05
N TYR A 255 5.93 -32.29 2.53
CA TYR A 255 5.85 -32.64 3.95
C TYR A 255 7.10 -33.39 4.40
N ASP A 256 7.53 -34.40 3.65
CA ASP A 256 8.70 -35.23 3.97
C ASP A 256 9.99 -34.40 4.06
N ALA A 257 10.07 -33.28 3.35
CA ALA A 257 11.21 -32.36 3.41
C ALA A 257 11.42 -31.73 4.81
N TYR A 258 10.37 -31.59 5.61
CA TYR A 258 10.47 -31.06 6.99
C TYR A 258 10.99 -32.08 8.02
N LYS A 259 11.08 -33.35 7.65
CA LYS A 259 11.61 -34.43 8.52
C LYS A 259 10.92 -34.50 9.88
N ILE A 260 9.61 -34.27 9.93
CA ILE A 260 8.84 -34.29 11.17
C ILE A 260 8.75 -35.72 11.66
N VAL A 261 9.21 -35.97 12.86
CA VAL A 261 9.20 -37.28 13.54
C VAL A 261 8.80 -37.12 15.00
N TYR A 262 8.28 -38.22 15.56
CA TYR A 262 8.00 -38.31 16.98
C TYR A 262 9.00 -39.27 17.63
N LYS A 263 9.68 -38.81 18.68
CA LYS A 263 10.60 -39.63 19.48
C LYS A 263 10.18 -39.50 20.95
N ASN A 264 9.84 -40.62 21.57
CA ASN A 264 9.36 -40.63 22.97
C ASN A 264 8.18 -39.67 23.24
N GLY A 265 7.28 -39.56 22.28
CA GLY A 265 6.11 -38.67 22.37
C GLY A 265 6.39 -37.17 22.11
N LYS A 266 7.66 -36.79 21.90
CA LYS A 266 8.06 -35.43 21.54
C LYS A 266 8.21 -35.30 20.02
N VAL A 267 7.75 -34.21 19.48
CA VAL A 267 7.88 -33.88 18.05
C VAL A 267 9.20 -33.19 17.78
N SER A 268 9.82 -33.52 16.66
CA SER A 268 10.99 -32.79 16.13
C SER A 268 10.92 -32.72 14.62
N GLY A 269 11.66 -31.78 14.03
CA GLY A 269 11.71 -31.57 12.60
C GLY A 269 12.71 -30.46 12.25
N LEU A 270 12.81 -30.09 10.98
CA LEU A 270 13.68 -28.97 10.60
C LEU A 270 13.24 -27.67 11.28
N PRO A 271 14.17 -26.86 11.82
CA PRO A 271 13.85 -25.55 12.40
C PRO A 271 13.15 -24.63 11.39
N ILE A 272 12.21 -23.83 11.85
CA ILE A 272 11.46 -22.88 11.03
C ILE A 272 11.87 -21.45 11.37
N PHE A 273 12.04 -20.58 10.36
CA PHE A 273 12.42 -19.18 10.50
C PHE A 273 11.54 -18.26 9.65
N MET A 274 11.49 -16.99 10.02
CA MET A 274 10.94 -15.92 9.17
C MET A 274 12.01 -15.40 8.22
N VAL A 275 11.62 -15.03 7.00
CA VAL A 275 12.51 -14.41 5.99
C VAL A 275 13.27 -13.20 6.56
N ARG A 276 12.60 -12.33 7.33
CA ARG A 276 13.26 -11.14 7.92
C ARG A 276 14.31 -11.46 8.97
N GLN A 277 14.16 -12.54 9.70
CA GLN A 277 15.21 -13.03 10.59
C GLN A 277 16.39 -13.54 9.77
N SER A 278 16.13 -14.31 8.73
CA SER A 278 17.13 -14.78 7.79
C SER A 278 17.93 -13.64 7.16
N GLU A 279 17.29 -12.55 6.75
CA GLU A 279 17.95 -11.35 6.20
C GLU A 279 18.86 -10.65 7.23
N ALA A 280 18.47 -10.64 8.50
CA ALA A 280 19.32 -10.12 9.57
C ALA A 280 20.52 -11.03 9.79
N TYR A 281 20.33 -12.34 9.84
CA TYR A 281 21.43 -13.32 9.98
C TYR A 281 22.41 -13.28 8.81
N GLU A 282 21.93 -13.10 7.58
CA GLU A 282 22.74 -12.98 6.36
C GLU A 282 23.73 -11.82 6.43
N ARG A 283 23.32 -10.71 7.04
CA ARG A 283 24.20 -9.54 7.24
C ARG A 283 25.26 -9.74 8.36
N MET A 284 24.97 -10.62 9.31
CA MET A 284 25.80 -10.85 10.48
C MET A 284 26.66 -12.11 10.40
N ILE A 285 26.17 -13.10 9.67
CA ILE A 285 26.75 -14.43 9.59
C ILE A 285 27.17 -14.69 8.15
N PRO A 286 28.48 -14.60 7.81
CA PRO A 286 28.95 -14.57 6.41
C PRO A 286 28.51 -15.73 5.52
N HIS A 287 28.21 -16.89 6.11
CA HIS A 287 27.80 -18.08 5.35
C HIS A 287 26.31 -18.35 5.33
N TRP A 288 25.52 -17.44 5.95
CA TRP A 288 24.08 -17.56 6.00
C TRP A 288 23.48 -17.08 4.67
N ASN A 289 22.72 -17.92 4.00
CA ASN A 289 22.13 -17.63 2.70
C ASN A 289 20.61 -17.78 2.78
N LYS A 290 19.89 -16.68 2.57
CA LYS A 290 18.44 -16.64 2.54
C LYS A 290 17.81 -17.61 1.55
N ASP A 291 18.40 -17.77 0.37
CA ASP A 291 17.93 -18.71 -0.64
C ASP A 291 18.02 -20.17 -0.19
N MET A 292 18.99 -20.48 0.65
CA MET A 292 19.12 -21.81 1.25
C MET A 292 17.94 -22.14 2.16
N PHE A 293 17.51 -21.19 3.02
CA PHE A 293 16.31 -21.38 3.86
C PHE A 293 15.06 -21.58 3.04
N THR A 294 14.86 -20.78 2.00
CA THR A 294 13.71 -20.88 1.11
C THR A 294 13.70 -22.22 0.39
N LYS A 295 14.86 -22.68 -0.11
CA LYS A 295 15.00 -23.97 -0.80
C LYS A 295 14.78 -25.16 0.14
N LEU A 296 15.22 -25.07 1.39
CA LEU A 296 15.01 -26.12 2.39
C LEU A 296 13.62 -26.14 2.98
N GLY A 297 12.75 -25.17 2.62
CA GLY A 297 11.40 -25.09 3.17
C GLY A 297 11.34 -24.61 4.63
N MET A 298 12.44 -24.08 5.16
CA MET A 298 12.53 -23.61 6.55
C MET A 298 11.87 -22.26 6.76
N GLU A 299 11.28 -21.67 5.75
CA GLU A 299 10.61 -20.38 5.79
C GLU A 299 9.16 -20.55 6.26
N MET A 300 8.78 -19.78 7.29
CA MET A 300 7.49 -19.82 7.98
C MET A 300 6.30 -19.74 7.01
N LYS A 301 6.34 -18.82 6.04
CA LYS A 301 5.24 -18.65 5.08
C LYS A 301 5.02 -19.90 4.24
N ALA A 302 6.09 -20.52 3.75
CA ALA A 302 6.02 -21.75 2.95
C ALA A 302 5.47 -22.93 3.78
N TYR A 303 5.83 -22.99 5.05
CA TYR A 303 5.31 -23.95 6.01
C TYR A 303 3.79 -23.83 6.16
N PHE A 304 3.30 -22.62 6.44
CA PHE A 304 1.85 -22.39 6.60
C PHE A 304 1.09 -22.57 5.28
N ASP A 305 1.66 -22.22 4.15
CA ASP A 305 1.07 -22.47 2.82
C ASP A 305 0.89 -23.97 2.57
N LEU A 306 1.83 -24.81 3.06
CA LEU A 306 1.69 -26.26 2.99
C LEU A 306 0.59 -26.74 3.96
N MET A 307 0.52 -26.25 5.20
CA MET A 307 -0.55 -26.60 6.14
C MET A 307 -1.92 -26.28 5.54
N LYS A 308 -2.10 -25.11 4.92
CA LYS A 308 -3.33 -24.76 4.21
C LYS A 308 -3.62 -25.72 3.06
N THR A 309 -2.60 -26.08 2.28
CA THR A 309 -2.74 -27.03 1.17
C THR A 309 -3.21 -28.41 1.67
N ILE A 310 -2.66 -28.87 2.79
CA ILE A 310 -3.06 -30.13 3.44
C ILE A 310 -4.50 -30.05 3.96
N ALA A 311 -4.89 -28.93 4.60
CA ALA A 311 -6.27 -28.72 5.08
C ALA A 311 -7.28 -28.75 3.93
N VAL A 312 -6.98 -28.10 2.81
CA VAL A 312 -7.80 -28.16 1.58
C VAL A 312 -7.84 -29.57 1.00
N ALA A 313 -6.72 -30.28 1.00
CA ALA A 313 -6.66 -31.67 0.53
C ALA A 313 -7.48 -32.63 1.41
N TYR A 314 -7.46 -32.43 2.73
CA TYR A 314 -8.31 -33.17 3.67
C TYR A 314 -9.80 -33.08 3.31
N HIS A 315 -10.28 -31.87 3.01
CA HIS A 315 -11.68 -31.65 2.63
C HIS A 315 -12.01 -32.15 1.21
N ASN A 316 -11.05 -32.18 0.31
CA ASN A 316 -11.22 -32.63 -1.08
C ASN A 316 -11.01 -34.14 -1.27
N ALA A 317 -10.43 -34.84 -0.27
CA ALA A 317 -10.14 -36.26 -0.36
C ALA A 317 -11.44 -37.08 -0.36
N GLN A 318 -11.62 -37.90 -1.40
CA GLN A 318 -12.72 -38.86 -1.51
C GLN A 318 -12.35 -40.22 -0.89
N ASP A 319 -11.08 -40.58 -0.94
CA ASP A 319 -10.52 -41.78 -0.34
C ASP A 319 -10.29 -41.57 1.16
N ALA A 320 -10.80 -42.50 1.99
CA ALA A 320 -10.71 -42.41 3.42
C ALA A 320 -9.27 -42.50 3.96
N GLN A 321 -8.39 -43.29 3.27
CA GLN A 321 -6.99 -43.40 3.67
C GLN A 321 -6.24 -42.13 3.39
N VAL A 322 -6.46 -41.53 2.22
CA VAL A 322 -5.88 -40.19 1.88
C VAL A 322 -6.38 -39.11 2.84
N LYS A 323 -7.67 -39.15 3.17
CA LYS A 323 -8.23 -38.19 4.15
C LYS A 323 -7.56 -38.34 5.51
N GLN A 324 -7.40 -39.56 6.00
CA GLN A 324 -6.73 -39.84 7.26
C GLN A 324 -5.24 -39.48 7.22
N GLU A 325 -4.56 -39.70 6.10
CA GLU A 325 -3.18 -39.27 5.90
C GLU A 325 -3.04 -37.75 6.00
N MET A 326 -3.93 -36.98 5.32
CA MET A 326 -3.91 -35.52 5.39
C MET A 326 -4.17 -35.01 6.82
N ARG A 327 -5.09 -35.65 7.56
CA ARG A 327 -5.32 -35.37 8.99
C ARG A 327 -4.04 -35.57 9.81
N GLN A 328 -3.40 -36.72 9.69
CA GLN A 328 -2.16 -37.02 10.42
C GLN A 328 -1.03 -36.05 10.08
N LYS A 329 -0.82 -35.75 8.79
CA LYS A 329 0.18 -34.78 8.37
C LYS A 329 -0.11 -33.37 8.90
N PHE A 330 -1.37 -32.95 8.90
CA PHE A 330 -1.76 -31.66 9.47
C PHE A 330 -1.45 -31.60 10.97
N MET A 331 -1.84 -32.63 11.73
CA MET A 331 -1.60 -32.67 13.19
C MET A 331 -0.11 -32.71 13.52
N ALA A 332 0.68 -33.46 12.76
CA ALA A 332 2.12 -33.48 12.95
C ALA A 332 2.77 -32.11 12.68
N MET A 333 2.31 -31.41 11.65
CA MET A 333 2.76 -30.03 11.38
C MET A 333 2.26 -29.06 12.45
N TYR A 334 1.07 -29.25 12.99
CA TYR A 334 0.53 -28.47 14.09
C TYR A 334 1.41 -28.61 15.35
N ASP A 335 1.73 -29.84 15.75
CA ASP A 335 2.59 -30.10 16.90
C ASP A 335 4.00 -29.54 16.71
N HIS A 336 4.57 -29.75 15.51
CA HIS A 336 5.91 -29.23 15.18
C HIS A 336 5.99 -27.70 15.19
N ILE A 337 5.02 -27.01 14.61
CA ILE A 337 5.06 -25.54 14.59
C ILE A 337 4.75 -24.91 15.96
N THR A 338 3.98 -25.62 16.80
CA THR A 338 3.76 -25.26 18.20
C THR A 338 5.06 -25.38 18.99
N ASP A 339 5.79 -26.49 18.83
CA ASP A 339 7.14 -26.68 19.39
C ASP A 339 8.12 -25.59 18.92
N GLN A 340 8.06 -25.23 17.64
CA GLN A 340 8.85 -24.15 17.05
C GLN A 340 8.49 -22.75 17.56
N GLY A 341 7.49 -22.60 18.41
CA GLY A 341 7.15 -21.34 19.08
C GLY A 341 5.96 -20.58 18.48
N VAL A 342 5.18 -21.19 17.59
CA VAL A 342 3.87 -20.63 17.18
C VAL A 342 2.83 -21.13 18.17
N ALA A 343 2.87 -20.60 19.37
CA ALA A 343 2.04 -20.96 20.49
C ALA A 343 1.64 -19.72 21.30
N TYR A 344 0.54 -19.79 22.04
CA TYR A 344 0.15 -18.71 22.93
C TYR A 344 1.27 -18.33 23.91
N GLY A 345 1.50 -17.03 24.08
CA GLY A 345 2.53 -16.51 24.97
C GLY A 345 3.95 -16.51 24.40
N SER A 346 4.18 -17.16 23.25
CA SER A 346 5.49 -17.15 22.59
C SER A 346 5.73 -15.89 21.74
N CYS A 347 6.98 -15.64 21.38
CA CYS A 347 7.41 -14.55 20.53
C CYS A 347 8.56 -14.99 19.62
N TRP A 348 8.55 -14.51 18.40
CA TRP A 348 9.61 -14.79 17.43
C TRP A 348 10.59 -13.62 17.27
N GLY A 349 10.52 -12.61 18.11
CA GLY A 349 11.38 -11.44 18.07
C GLY A 349 11.06 -10.55 16.89
N ASN A 350 11.96 -10.42 15.92
CA ASN A 350 11.74 -9.61 14.74
C ASN A 350 10.65 -10.21 13.85
N ILE A 351 9.45 -9.63 13.91
CA ILE A 351 8.24 -10.10 13.22
C ILE A 351 7.67 -9.06 12.25
N HIS A 352 8.51 -8.25 11.66
CA HIS A 352 8.10 -7.29 10.64
C HIS A 352 7.28 -7.96 9.52
N HIS A 353 6.19 -7.32 9.10
CA HIS A 353 5.22 -7.85 8.14
C HIS A 353 4.62 -9.22 8.51
N TYR A 354 4.43 -9.46 9.79
CA TYR A 354 3.90 -10.70 10.34
C TYR A 354 2.60 -11.14 9.66
N GLY A 355 1.63 -10.24 9.46
CA GLY A 355 0.35 -10.52 8.82
C GLY A 355 0.43 -11.13 7.42
N TYR A 356 1.51 -10.91 6.68
CA TYR A 356 1.75 -11.58 5.40
C TYR A 356 2.26 -13.00 5.56
N SER A 357 3.11 -13.24 6.54
CA SER A 357 3.74 -14.55 6.75
C SER A 357 2.80 -15.58 7.37
N VAL A 358 1.91 -15.17 8.28
CA VAL A 358 1.05 -16.08 9.08
C VAL A 358 -0.35 -16.27 8.51
N ARG A 359 -0.74 -15.56 7.47
CA ARG A 359 -2.11 -15.62 6.93
C ARG A 359 -2.61 -17.05 6.68
N SER A 360 -1.80 -17.89 6.06
CA SER A 360 -2.18 -19.28 5.73
C SER A 360 -2.33 -20.17 6.98
N LEU A 361 -1.70 -19.84 8.11
CA LEU A 361 -1.93 -20.52 9.39
C LEU A 361 -3.39 -20.38 9.80
N TYR A 362 -3.89 -19.13 9.88
CA TYR A 362 -5.27 -18.86 10.31
C TYR A 362 -6.29 -19.59 9.46
N LEU A 363 -6.08 -19.59 8.13
CA LEU A 363 -6.97 -20.28 7.20
C LEU A 363 -6.92 -21.79 7.38
N SER A 364 -5.74 -22.36 7.61
CA SER A 364 -5.57 -23.81 7.80
C SER A 364 -6.20 -24.29 9.11
N TYR A 365 -6.00 -23.57 10.21
CA TYR A 365 -6.59 -23.89 11.50
C TYR A 365 -8.11 -23.80 11.46
N PHE A 366 -8.65 -22.75 10.85
CA PHE A 366 -10.10 -22.62 10.70
C PHE A 366 -10.71 -23.76 9.86
N LEU A 367 -10.07 -24.14 8.73
CA LEU A 367 -10.54 -25.28 7.93
C LEU A 367 -10.50 -26.59 8.70
N MET A 368 -9.56 -26.76 9.62
CA MET A 368 -9.39 -27.96 10.44
C MET A 368 -10.03 -27.86 11.82
N LYS A 369 -10.91 -26.87 12.06
CA LYS A 369 -11.58 -26.60 13.34
C LYS A 369 -12.16 -27.88 13.97
N ASP A 370 -12.88 -28.68 13.19
CA ASP A 370 -13.52 -29.90 13.68
C ASP A 370 -12.48 -30.96 14.06
N VAL A 371 -11.42 -31.12 13.27
CA VAL A 371 -10.30 -32.01 13.59
C VAL A 371 -9.61 -31.59 14.89
N LEU A 372 -9.32 -30.29 15.03
CA LEU A 372 -8.70 -29.76 16.23
C LEU A 372 -9.58 -29.92 17.47
N ARG A 373 -10.92 -29.88 17.32
CA ARG A 373 -11.87 -30.16 18.39
C ARG A 373 -11.85 -31.66 18.79
N GLU A 374 -11.86 -32.55 17.80
CA GLU A 374 -11.78 -33.99 18.02
C GLU A 374 -10.47 -34.43 18.70
N GLU A 375 -9.36 -33.74 18.39
CA GLU A 375 -8.05 -33.98 19.00
C GLU A 375 -7.84 -33.22 20.33
N ASN A 376 -8.87 -32.54 20.85
CA ASN A 376 -8.83 -31.73 22.08
C ASN A 376 -7.78 -30.57 22.01
N ARG A 377 -7.53 -30.05 20.83
CA ARG A 377 -6.54 -28.97 20.59
C ARG A 377 -7.19 -27.63 20.19
N LEU A 378 -8.53 -27.56 20.10
CA LEU A 378 -9.25 -26.37 19.63
C LEU A 378 -8.97 -25.13 20.46
N ALA A 379 -9.04 -25.25 21.80
CA ALA A 379 -8.81 -24.11 22.70
C ALA A 379 -7.39 -23.56 22.61
N GLU A 380 -6.39 -24.45 22.47
CA GLU A 380 -4.99 -24.06 22.29
C GLU A 380 -4.78 -23.35 20.93
N ALA A 381 -5.33 -23.91 19.86
CA ALA A 381 -5.24 -23.36 18.52
C ALA A 381 -5.92 -21.98 18.43
N GLU A 382 -7.09 -21.83 19.04
CA GLU A 382 -7.84 -20.57 19.13
C GLU A 382 -7.04 -19.50 19.89
N ALA A 383 -6.51 -19.85 21.07
CA ALA A 383 -5.70 -18.93 21.86
C ALA A 383 -4.45 -18.49 21.11
N THR A 384 -3.77 -19.41 20.43
CA THR A 384 -2.63 -19.12 19.54
C THR A 384 -3.02 -18.17 18.41
N MET A 385 -4.14 -18.43 17.73
CA MET A 385 -4.61 -17.56 16.66
C MET A 385 -4.91 -16.15 17.15
N ARG A 386 -5.63 -16.00 18.28
CA ARG A 386 -5.93 -14.68 18.86
C ARG A 386 -4.67 -13.92 19.30
N TRP A 387 -3.70 -14.65 19.85
CA TRP A 387 -2.41 -14.10 20.25
C TRP A 387 -1.69 -13.49 19.04
N TYR A 388 -1.46 -14.29 18.02
CA TYR A 388 -0.70 -13.86 16.84
C TYR A 388 -1.47 -12.89 15.92
N ALA A 389 -2.79 -12.95 15.87
CA ALA A 389 -3.62 -12.00 15.13
C ALA A 389 -3.80 -10.66 15.88
N ILE A 390 -3.28 -10.53 17.09
CA ILE A 390 -3.46 -9.34 17.93
C ILE A 390 -4.96 -9.02 18.05
N THR A 391 -5.79 -10.03 18.25
CA THR A 391 -7.25 -9.90 18.16
C THR A 391 -7.81 -8.92 19.18
N ASN A 392 -7.17 -8.79 20.36
CA ASN A 392 -7.61 -7.85 21.39
C ASN A 392 -7.50 -6.37 21.00
N GLU A 393 -6.81 -6.03 19.89
CA GLU A 393 -6.80 -4.65 19.37
C GLU A 393 -8.21 -4.14 19.01
N VAL A 394 -9.16 -5.04 18.75
CA VAL A 394 -10.56 -4.64 18.50
C VAL A 394 -11.34 -4.29 19.78
N TYR A 395 -10.84 -4.64 20.96
CA TYR A 395 -11.57 -4.49 22.21
C TYR A 395 -11.82 -3.04 22.64
N PRO A 396 -10.83 -2.14 22.65
CA PRO A 396 -11.09 -0.75 22.98
C PRO A 396 -12.02 -0.09 21.95
N LYS A 397 -12.78 0.89 22.39
CA LYS A 397 -13.49 1.77 21.45
C LYS A 397 -12.46 2.44 20.54
N PRO A 398 -12.59 2.32 19.22
CA PRO A 398 -11.67 2.97 18.29
C PRO A 398 -11.66 4.48 18.49
N THR A 399 -10.49 5.08 18.46
CA THR A 399 -10.25 6.53 18.59
C THR A 399 -9.26 6.98 17.53
N GLY A 400 -9.11 8.30 17.35
CA GLY A 400 -8.18 8.87 16.39
C GLY A 400 -8.76 8.99 14.99
N ASN A 401 -7.90 8.99 13.98
CA ASN A 401 -8.24 9.35 12.60
C ASN A 401 -8.40 8.14 11.67
N GLY A 402 -9.14 7.12 12.10
CA GLY A 402 -9.43 5.93 11.28
C GLY A 402 -8.42 4.79 11.46
N ILE A 403 -8.55 3.78 10.62
CA ILE A 403 -7.71 2.57 10.62
C ILE A 403 -6.88 2.58 9.34
N ASP A 404 -5.62 2.19 9.44
CA ASP A 404 -4.70 2.13 8.30
C ASP A 404 -5.08 1.01 7.32
N MET A 405 -4.80 1.24 6.04
CA MET A 405 -5.08 0.29 4.96
C MET A 405 -4.37 -1.06 5.14
N ASP A 406 -3.17 -1.06 5.69
CA ASP A 406 -2.44 -2.30 5.98
C ASP A 406 -3.11 -3.16 7.05
N SER A 407 -3.81 -2.55 8.00
CA SER A 407 -4.59 -3.30 8.99
C SER A 407 -5.71 -4.11 8.33
N PHE A 408 -6.40 -3.52 7.34
CA PHE A 408 -7.37 -4.26 6.53
C PHE A 408 -6.72 -5.38 5.72
N ASN A 409 -5.57 -5.13 5.11
CA ASN A 409 -4.86 -6.10 4.30
C ASN A 409 -4.31 -7.27 5.12
N THR A 410 -3.72 -6.99 6.28
CA THR A 410 -2.89 -7.98 6.99
C THR A 410 -3.55 -8.59 8.21
N GLN A 411 -4.48 -7.89 8.87
CA GLN A 411 -4.99 -8.28 10.17
C GLN A 411 -6.43 -8.80 10.17
N THR A 412 -7.29 -8.30 9.28
CA THR A 412 -8.71 -8.69 9.27
C THR A 412 -8.92 -10.19 9.15
N SER A 413 -8.18 -10.84 8.25
CA SER A 413 -8.31 -12.29 8.00
C SER A 413 -7.93 -13.13 9.23
N GLY A 414 -6.87 -12.78 9.92
CA GLY A 414 -6.44 -13.48 11.14
C GLY A 414 -7.40 -13.25 12.31
N ARG A 415 -7.85 -12.01 12.49
CA ARG A 415 -8.78 -11.63 13.57
C ARG A 415 -10.12 -12.32 13.43
N ILE A 416 -10.75 -12.23 12.27
CA ILE A 416 -12.05 -12.88 12.06
C ILE A 416 -11.93 -14.40 12.15
N ALA A 417 -10.87 -15.00 11.59
CA ALA A 417 -10.65 -16.43 11.69
C ALA A 417 -10.53 -16.88 13.16
N SER A 418 -9.75 -16.16 13.98
CA SER A 418 -9.56 -16.47 15.39
C SER A 418 -10.86 -16.35 16.20
N ILE A 419 -11.71 -15.37 15.88
CA ILE A 419 -13.00 -15.20 16.55
C ILE A 419 -13.98 -16.31 16.13
N LEU A 420 -14.08 -16.60 14.84
CA LEU A 420 -14.96 -17.67 14.34
C LEU A 420 -14.49 -19.07 14.77
N MET A 421 -13.24 -19.22 15.17
CA MET A 421 -12.68 -20.44 15.75
C MET A 421 -13.24 -20.76 17.14
N MET A 422 -13.65 -19.73 17.90
CA MET A 422 -14.19 -19.87 19.26
C MET A 422 -15.49 -20.68 19.28
N GLU A 423 -15.78 -21.33 20.42
CA GLU A 423 -17.10 -21.87 20.69
C GLU A 423 -18.13 -20.75 20.88
N ASP A 424 -19.42 -21.06 20.65
CA ASP A 424 -20.51 -20.08 20.65
C ASP A 424 -20.87 -19.63 22.07
N THR A 425 -20.08 -18.71 22.58
CA THR A 425 -20.14 -18.22 23.96
C THR A 425 -20.44 -16.72 24.01
N PRO A 426 -20.83 -16.17 25.16
CA PRO A 426 -20.90 -14.73 25.39
C PRO A 426 -19.60 -13.99 25.06
N GLU A 427 -18.45 -14.65 25.22
CA GLU A 427 -17.14 -14.07 24.87
C GLU A 427 -16.97 -13.93 23.36
N LYS A 428 -17.32 -14.96 22.57
CA LYS A 428 -17.33 -14.87 21.11
C LYS A 428 -18.26 -13.75 20.62
N LEU A 429 -19.44 -13.63 21.22
CA LEU A 429 -20.37 -12.54 20.92
C LEU A 429 -19.72 -11.17 21.18
N ARG A 430 -19.05 -11.01 22.31
CA ARG A 430 -18.34 -9.78 22.66
C ARG A 430 -17.24 -9.43 21.64
N TYR A 431 -16.44 -10.41 21.24
CA TYR A 431 -15.42 -10.23 20.19
C TYR A 431 -16.03 -9.83 18.85
N LEU A 432 -17.10 -10.50 18.41
CA LEU A 432 -17.78 -10.17 17.14
C LEU A 432 -18.34 -8.76 17.14
N ARG A 433 -18.93 -8.31 18.25
CA ARG A 433 -19.43 -6.93 18.38
C ARG A 433 -18.27 -5.92 18.38
N ALA A 434 -17.19 -6.21 19.09
CA ALA A 434 -16.00 -5.36 19.07
C ALA A 434 -15.34 -5.30 17.68
N PHE A 435 -15.23 -6.44 17.01
CA PHE A 435 -14.70 -6.53 15.65
C PHE A 435 -15.59 -5.79 14.63
N SER A 436 -16.90 -5.97 14.68
CA SER A 436 -17.85 -5.23 13.85
C SER A 436 -17.68 -3.71 14.02
N ARG A 437 -17.61 -3.23 15.26
CA ARG A 437 -17.35 -1.82 15.59
C ARG A 437 -16.03 -1.34 15.04
N TRP A 438 -14.97 -2.17 15.09
CA TRP A 438 -13.65 -1.86 14.56
C TRP A 438 -13.67 -1.73 13.03
N ILE A 439 -14.32 -2.68 12.33
CA ILE A 439 -14.50 -2.63 10.87
C ILE A 439 -15.35 -1.41 10.47
N ASP A 440 -16.47 -1.19 11.16
CA ASP A 440 -17.35 -0.04 10.90
C ASP A 440 -16.60 1.28 10.99
N TYR A 441 -15.83 1.47 12.07
CA TYR A 441 -15.03 2.68 12.26
C TYR A 441 -13.97 2.86 11.17
N GLY A 442 -13.27 1.81 10.79
CA GLY A 442 -12.23 1.86 9.78
C GLY A 442 -12.75 2.05 8.35
N CYS A 443 -14.00 1.66 8.09
CA CYS A 443 -14.67 1.84 6.79
C CYS A 443 -15.34 3.21 6.64
N ARG A 444 -15.45 4.02 7.71
CA ARG A 444 -15.98 5.40 7.61
C ARG A 444 -14.94 6.34 7.00
N PRO A 445 -15.38 7.50 6.44
CA PRO A 445 -14.44 8.53 6.01
C PRO A 445 -13.59 9.02 7.18
N ALA A 446 -12.27 8.91 7.05
CA ALA A 446 -11.33 9.40 8.05
C ALA A 446 -10.93 10.85 7.77
N PRO A 447 -10.91 11.73 8.77
CA PRO A 447 -10.44 13.11 8.62
C PRO A 447 -8.91 13.16 8.45
N GLY A 448 -8.40 14.28 7.96
CA GLY A 448 -6.96 14.53 7.83
C GLY A 448 -6.26 13.54 6.90
N LEU A 449 -4.98 13.28 7.13
CA LEU A 449 -4.15 12.41 6.29
C LEU A 449 -4.01 10.98 6.85
N ALA A 450 -4.66 10.65 7.95
CA ALA A 450 -4.72 9.30 8.52
C ALA A 450 -5.91 8.48 7.98
N GLY A 451 -5.93 7.19 8.32
CA GLY A 451 -7.02 6.27 7.95
C GLY A 451 -7.00 5.82 6.50
N ALA A 452 -7.82 4.85 6.19
CA ALA A 452 -7.83 4.17 4.90
C ALA A 452 -8.70 4.84 3.82
N PHE A 453 -9.83 5.45 4.19
CA PHE A 453 -10.84 5.95 3.26
C PHE A 453 -11.15 7.43 3.49
N LYS A 454 -11.38 8.19 2.40
CA LYS A 454 -11.65 9.61 2.44
C LYS A 454 -13.04 9.95 1.92
N SER A 455 -13.54 11.11 2.32
CA SER A 455 -14.88 11.60 1.97
C SER A 455 -15.07 11.88 0.47
N ASP A 456 -13.99 12.03 -0.28
CA ASP A 456 -13.98 12.24 -1.74
C ASP A 456 -13.82 10.94 -2.54
N GLY A 457 -13.73 9.79 -1.88
CA GLY A 457 -13.50 8.48 -2.50
C GLY A 457 -12.03 8.11 -2.70
N ALA A 458 -11.10 8.90 -2.15
CA ALA A 458 -9.68 8.53 -2.17
C ALA A 458 -9.41 7.35 -1.21
N ALA A 459 -8.50 6.46 -1.63
CA ALA A 459 -8.05 5.31 -0.85
C ALA A 459 -6.60 5.52 -0.41
N PHE A 460 -6.41 5.68 0.91
CA PHE A 460 -5.14 6.09 1.50
C PHE A 460 -4.28 4.92 1.95
N HIS A 461 -2.99 5.05 1.67
CA HIS A 461 -1.90 4.34 2.31
C HIS A 461 -0.67 5.25 2.28
N HIS A 462 0.24 5.11 3.25
CA HIS A 462 1.38 6.01 3.44
C HIS A 462 0.97 7.51 3.39
N ARG A 463 -0.13 7.84 4.07
CA ARG A 463 -0.63 9.22 4.22
C ARG A 463 -0.95 9.93 2.89
N ASN A 464 -1.29 9.18 1.84
CA ASN A 464 -1.66 9.71 0.53
C ASN A 464 -2.66 8.81 -0.20
N ASN A 465 -3.30 9.33 -1.23
CA ASN A 465 -4.09 8.52 -2.14
C ASN A 465 -3.19 7.52 -2.88
N TYR A 466 -3.32 6.25 -2.53
CA TYR A 466 -2.47 5.18 -3.04
C TYR A 466 -3.31 3.96 -3.45
N PRO A 467 -4.14 4.10 -4.49
CA PRO A 467 -5.10 3.07 -4.88
C PRO A 467 -4.45 1.75 -5.27
N ALA A 468 -3.27 1.77 -5.91
CA ALA A 468 -2.58 0.56 -6.32
C ALA A 468 -2.12 -0.32 -5.13
N TYR A 469 -1.91 0.26 -3.96
CA TYR A 469 -1.68 -0.49 -2.71
C TYR A 469 -2.99 -0.83 -2.00
N ALA A 470 -3.96 0.08 -2.06
CA ALA A 470 -5.23 -0.02 -1.35
C ALA A 470 -6.06 -1.25 -1.77
N VAL A 471 -5.87 -1.80 -2.96
CA VAL A 471 -6.55 -3.04 -3.40
C VAL A 471 -6.38 -4.20 -2.42
N GLY A 472 -5.24 -4.31 -1.74
CA GLY A 472 -5.03 -5.32 -0.70
C GLY A 472 -5.91 -5.12 0.53
N GLY A 473 -6.06 -3.89 1.00
CA GLY A 473 -6.91 -3.55 2.13
C GLY A 473 -8.40 -3.57 1.80
N LEU A 474 -8.75 -3.16 0.58
CA LEU A 474 -10.13 -3.27 0.08
C LEU A 474 -10.60 -4.72 0.03
N ASP A 475 -9.71 -5.68 -0.23
CA ASP A 475 -10.06 -7.11 -0.11
C ASP A 475 -10.51 -7.46 1.32
N GLY A 476 -9.77 -6.98 2.33
CA GLY A 476 -10.17 -7.11 3.73
C GLY A 476 -11.51 -6.44 4.03
N ALA A 477 -11.69 -5.18 3.63
CA ALA A 477 -12.91 -4.41 3.92
C ALA A 477 -14.15 -5.01 3.26
N THR A 478 -14.10 -5.32 1.96
CA THR A 478 -15.24 -5.85 1.21
C THR A 478 -15.65 -7.25 1.67
N ASN A 479 -14.69 -8.11 2.00
CA ASN A 479 -14.95 -9.43 2.56
C ASN A 479 -15.62 -9.34 3.92
N MET A 480 -15.19 -8.42 4.80
CA MET A 480 -15.80 -8.24 6.12
C MET A 480 -17.20 -7.66 6.01
N ILE A 481 -17.43 -6.68 5.15
CA ILE A 481 -18.77 -6.15 4.85
C ILE A 481 -19.69 -7.29 4.39
N TYR A 482 -19.24 -8.13 3.46
CA TYR A 482 -20.02 -9.28 2.99
C TYR A 482 -20.34 -10.28 4.11
N LEU A 483 -19.36 -10.61 4.95
CA LEU A 483 -19.55 -11.57 6.04
C LEU A 483 -20.65 -11.11 7.00
N MET A 484 -20.67 -9.82 7.32
CA MET A 484 -21.54 -9.23 8.34
C MET A 484 -22.88 -8.71 7.79
N SER A 485 -23.01 -8.48 6.48
CA SER A 485 -24.22 -7.90 5.87
C SER A 485 -25.48 -8.73 6.17
N GLY A 486 -26.57 -8.08 6.57
CA GLY A 486 -27.83 -8.71 6.93
C GLY A 486 -27.79 -9.48 8.25
N THR A 487 -26.78 -9.26 9.07
CA THR A 487 -26.66 -9.85 10.43
C THR A 487 -26.72 -8.75 11.49
N THR A 488 -26.82 -9.15 12.76
CA THR A 488 -26.76 -8.23 13.91
C THR A 488 -25.35 -7.59 14.08
N PHE A 489 -24.40 -7.99 13.26
CA PHE A 489 -23.02 -7.49 13.24
C PHE A 489 -22.72 -6.59 12.04
N ALA A 490 -23.74 -6.23 11.25
CA ALA A 490 -23.55 -5.40 10.05
C ALA A 490 -22.92 -4.05 10.39
N VAL A 491 -22.08 -3.55 9.48
CA VAL A 491 -21.56 -2.18 9.55
C VAL A 491 -22.67 -1.16 9.28
N SER A 492 -22.45 0.10 9.64
CA SER A 492 -23.38 1.19 9.35
C SER A 492 -23.48 1.46 7.84
N GLU A 493 -24.60 2.11 7.46
CA GLU A 493 -24.81 2.58 6.08
C GLU A 493 -23.68 3.49 5.62
N LEU A 494 -23.19 4.40 6.49
CA LEU A 494 -22.08 5.29 6.20
C LEU A 494 -20.81 4.52 5.84
N ALA A 495 -20.44 3.50 6.63
CA ALA A 495 -19.25 2.69 6.39
C ALA A 495 -19.38 1.87 5.09
N HIS A 496 -20.54 1.27 4.84
CA HIS A 496 -20.83 0.54 3.62
C HIS A 496 -20.74 1.44 2.38
N GLN A 497 -21.42 2.60 2.42
CA GLN A 497 -21.44 3.55 1.32
C GLN A 497 -20.04 4.11 1.03
N THR A 498 -19.24 4.39 2.06
CA THR A 498 -17.86 4.88 1.87
C THR A 498 -17.01 3.89 1.06
N VAL A 499 -17.04 2.61 1.39
CA VAL A 499 -16.28 1.59 0.65
C VAL A 499 -16.81 1.43 -0.78
N LYS A 500 -18.13 1.49 -0.97
CA LYS A 500 -18.76 1.53 -2.30
C LYS A 500 -18.27 2.73 -3.11
N ASP A 501 -18.28 3.93 -2.55
CA ASP A 501 -17.86 5.16 -3.22
C ASP A 501 -16.39 5.13 -3.61
N VAL A 502 -15.52 4.59 -2.74
CA VAL A 502 -14.10 4.39 -3.05
C VAL A 502 -13.91 3.47 -4.25
N LEU A 503 -14.58 2.32 -4.28
CA LEU A 503 -14.51 1.39 -5.41
C LEU A 503 -15.05 2.01 -6.71
N LEU A 504 -16.18 2.72 -6.65
CA LEU A 504 -16.74 3.42 -7.81
C LEU A 504 -15.84 4.56 -8.30
N THR A 505 -15.15 5.24 -7.40
CA THR A 505 -14.12 6.24 -7.73
C THR A 505 -12.91 5.59 -8.41
N MET A 506 -12.41 4.49 -7.86
CA MET A 506 -11.27 3.77 -8.46
C MET A 506 -11.59 3.28 -9.88
N ARG A 507 -12.76 2.70 -10.12
CA ARG A 507 -13.16 2.28 -11.47
C ARG A 507 -13.35 3.45 -12.43
N PHE A 508 -13.56 4.67 -11.91
CA PHE A 508 -13.71 5.86 -12.74
C PHE A 508 -12.37 6.27 -13.37
N TYR A 509 -11.31 6.41 -12.58
CA TYR A 509 -10.00 6.82 -13.11
C TYR A 509 -9.18 5.69 -13.74
N CYS A 510 -9.47 4.44 -13.45
CA CYS A 510 -8.80 3.31 -14.10
C CYS A 510 -9.28 3.03 -15.52
N ASN A 511 -10.34 3.68 -15.94
CA ASN A 511 -11.10 3.44 -17.17
C ASN A 511 -11.60 1.99 -17.33
N GLN A 512 -10.71 1.01 -17.43
CA GLN A 512 -11.05 -0.43 -17.34
C GLN A 512 -10.53 -1.00 -16.00
N GLN A 513 -9.29 -1.47 -15.96
CA GLN A 513 -8.73 -2.08 -14.77
C GLN A 513 -7.38 -1.48 -14.34
N GLN A 514 -6.55 -1.03 -15.28
CA GLN A 514 -5.18 -0.60 -14.99
C GLN A 514 -5.15 0.77 -14.30
N PHE A 515 -4.34 0.89 -13.26
CA PHE A 515 -4.12 2.18 -12.61
C PHE A 515 -3.29 3.10 -13.51
N PRO A 516 -3.61 4.39 -13.59
CA PRO A 516 -2.71 5.38 -14.18
C PRO A 516 -1.31 5.30 -13.55
N LEU A 517 -0.26 5.57 -14.35
CA LEU A 517 1.13 5.47 -13.87
C LEU A 517 1.38 6.32 -12.63
N SER A 518 0.87 7.56 -12.62
CA SER A 518 1.00 8.49 -11.50
C SER A 518 0.26 8.07 -10.22
N MET A 519 -0.62 7.08 -10.30
CA MET A 519 -1.38 6.53 -9.16
C MET A 519 -0.95 5.11 -8.78
N SER A 520 0.12 4.60 -9.40
CA SER A 520 0.65 3.25 -9.18
C SER A 520 1.70 3.19 -8.04
N GLY A 521 1.93 4.31 -7.33
CA GLY A 521 2.88 4.41 -6.22
C GLY A 521 4.30 4.01 -6.65
N ARG A 522 4.88 3.03 -5.95
CA ARG A 522 6.25 2.55 -6.22
C ARG A 522 6.40 1.64 -7.44
N HIS A 523 5.32 1.36 -8.17
CA HIS A 523 5.35 0.45 -9.33
C HIS A 523 4.68 1.06 -10.56
N PRO A 524 5.21 2.16 -11.12
CA PRO A 524 4.66 2.80 -12.31
C PRO A 524 5.03 2.04 -13.58
N ASN A 525 4.77 0.74 -13.62
CA ASN A 525 5.16 -0.20 -14.69
C ASN A 525 3.98 -0.74 -15.50
N GLY A 526 2.81 -0.14 -15.35
CA GLY A 526 1.60 -0.53 -16.08
C GLY A 526 0.98 -1.86 -15.65
N LYS A 527 1.45 -2.49 -14.57
CA LYS A 527 0.97 -3.82 -14.11
C LYS A 527 -0.08 -3.73 -12.99
N GLY A 528 -0.20 -2.58 -12.33
CA GLY A 528 -1.21 -2.35 -11.27
C GLY A 528 -2.63 -2.40 -11.83
N LYS A 529 -3.52 -3.16 -11.15
CA LYS A 529 -4.91 -3.37 -11.60
C LYS A 529 -5.89 -3.33 -10.44
N LEU A 530 -7.14 -2.96 -10.75
CA LEU A 530 -8.29 -3.26 -9.91
C LEU A 530 -8.43 -4.77 -9.69
N ILE A 531 -9.05 -5.12 -8.58
CA ILE A 531 -9.42 -6.50 -8.26
C ILE A 531 -10.95 -6.63 -8.38
N PRO A 532 -11.46 -7.11 -9.52
CA PRO A 532 -12.91 -7.10 -9.80
C PRO A 532 -13.76 -7.83 -8.76
N VAL A 533 -13.24 -8.90 -8.14
CA VAL A 533 -13.99 -9.64 -7.12
C VAL A 533 -14.44 -8.76 -5.94
N GLN A 534 -13.74 -7.68 -5.64
CA GLN A 534 -14.13 -6.73 -4.58
C GLN A 534 -15.47 -6.05 -4.90
N TYR A 535 -15.68 -5.71 -6.17
CA TYR A 535 -16.97 -5.18 -6.66
C TYR A 535 -18.08 -6.23 -6.57
N ALA A 536 -17.76 -7.48 -6.91
CA ALA A 536 -18.72 -8.59 -6.79
C ALA A 536 -19.08 -8.87 -5.33
N MET A 537 -18.11 -8.77 -4.41
CA MET A 537 -18.35 -8.95 -2.99
C MET A 537 -19.29 -7.86 -2.44
N MET A 538 -19.07 -6.60 -2.80
CA MET A 538 -19.98 -5.51 -2.45
C MET A 538 -21.37 -5.70 -3.12
N ALA A 539 -21.41 -6.16 -4.37
CA ALA A 539 -22.69 -6.43 -5.04
C ALA A 539 -23.55 -7.46 -4.31
N ILE A 540 -22.93 -8.56 -3.81
CA ILE A 540 -23.67 -9.61 -3.08
C ILE A 540 -23.86 -9.30 -1.60
N SER A 541 -23.25 -8.23 -1.09
CA SER A 541 -23.48 -7.73 0.25
C SER A 541 -24.87 -7.07 0.36
N GLY A 542 -25.38 -6.50 -0.74
CA GLY A 542 -26.63 -5.76 -0.74
C GLY A 542 -26.60 -4.56 0.20
N THR A 543 -27.65 -4.38 1.01
CA THR A 543 -27.67 -3.38 2.08
C THR A 543 -27.24 -3.95 3.43
N PRO A 544 -26.67 -3.13 4.34
CA PRO A 544 -26.27 -3.57 5.67
C PRO A 544 -27.39 -4.25 6.48
N ASP A 545 -28.62 -3.76 6.34
CA ASP A 545 -29.80 -4.31 7.01
C ASP A 545 -30.37 -5.58 6.35
N GLY A 546 -29.81 -5.98 5.18
CA GLY A 546 -30.21 -7.18 4.44
C GLY A 546 -31.54 -7.08 3.69
N LYS A 547 -32.17 -5.91 3.60
CA LYS A 547 -33.42 -5.73 2.85
C LYS A 547 -33.21 -5.94 1.36
N GLU A 548 -32.15 -5.33 0.80
CA GLU A 548 -31.73 -5.57 -0.56
C GLU A 548 -30.61 -6.64 -0.57
N LYS A 549 -30.81 -7.69 -1.34
CA LYS A 549 -29.87 -8.81 -1.48
C LYS A 549 -28.65 -8.49 -2.36
N TYR A 550 -28.76 -7.49 -3.17
CA TYR A 550 -27.76 -7.08 -4.15
C TYR A 550 -27.65 -5.57 -4.22
N ASP A 551 -26.44 -5.06 -4.39
CA ASP A 551 -26.20 -3.68 -4.80
C ASP A 551 -26.10 -3.63 -6.33
N ALA A 552 -27.03 -2.91 -6.97
CA ALA A 552 -27.16 -2.88 -8.42
C ALA A 552 -25.98 -2.18 -9.11
N ASP A 553 -25.48 -1.08 -8.52
CA ASP A 553 -24.37 -0.31 -9.11
C ASP A 553 -23.07 -1.14 -9.07
N MET A 554 -22.83 -1.81 -7.95
CA MET A 554 -21.67 -2.66 -7.79
C MET A 554 -21.72 -3.90 -8.68
N ALA A 555 -22.92 -4.48 -8.87
CA ALA A 555 -23.13 -5.59 -9.79
C ALA A 555 -22.85 -5.18 -11.26
N ALA A 556 -23.37 -4.03 -11.66
CA ALA A 556 -23.18 -3.49 -13.01
C ALA A 556 -21.70 -3.13 -13.27
N ALA A 557 -21.04 -2.48 -12.29
CA ALA A 557 -19.61 -2.16 -12.37
C ALA A 557 -18.74 -3.43 -12.46
N TYR A 558 -19.00 -4.44 -11.63
CA TYR A 558 -18.32 -5.71 -11.71
C TYR A 558 -18.43 -6.37 -13.08
N LEU A 559 -19.65 -6.45 -13.60
CA LEU A 559 -19.92 -7.08 -14.89
C LEU A 559 -19.22 -6.36 -16.04
N ARG A 560 -19.11 -5.02 -16.01
CA ARG A 560 -18.30 -4.28 -16.98
C ARG A 560 -16.81 -4.58 -16.85
N LEU A 561 -16.27 -4.65 -15.63
CA LEU A 561 -14.85 -4.87 -15.40
C LEU A 561 -14.35 -6.25 -15.83
N VAL A 562 -15.21 -7.30 -15.81
CA VAL A 562 -14.83 -8.67 -16.14
C VAL A 562 -15.22 -9.11 -17.55
N ARG A 563 -15.85 -8.24 -18.34
CA ARG A 563 -16.24 -8.56 -19.72
C ARG A 563 -15.39 -7.81 -20.73
N GLU A 564 -15.06 -8.49 -21.82
CA GLU A 564 -14.49 -7.83 -23.00
C GLU A 564 -15.51 -6.95 -23.66
N PRO A 565 -15.14 -5.81 -24.24
CA PRO A 565 -16.02 -5.04 -25.13
C PRO A 565 -16.54 -5.93 -26.27
N ALA A 566 -17.78 -5.69 -26.69
CA ALA A 566 -18.33 -6.41 -27.84
C ALA A 566 -17.51 -6.11 -29.09
N LYS A 567 -17.07 -7.15 -29.79
CA LYS A 567 -16.46 -7.00 -31.11
C LYS A 567 -17.51 -6.45 -32.10
N PRO A 568 -17.11 -5.67 -33.11
CA PRO A 568 -18.04 -5.22 -34.13
C PRO A 568 -18.83 -6.41 -34.71
N GLY A 569 -20.16 -6.36 -34.62
CA GLY A 569 -21.04 -7.46 -35.09
C GLY A 569 -21.34 -8.57 -34.08
N ALA A 570 -20.73 -8.55 -32.88
CA ALA A 570 -21.09 -9.46 -31.80
C ALA A 570 -22.28 -8.94 -30.99
N ASN A 571 -23.14 -9.86 -30.54
CA ASN A 571 -24.35 -9.48 -29.79
C ASN A 571 -24.06 -9.24 -28.30
N GLU A 572 -23.00 -9.88 -27.74
CA GLU A 572 -22.61 -9.75 -26.35
C GLU A 572 -21.08 -9.67 -26.21
N PRO A 573 -20.57 -8.95 -25.19
CA PRO A 573 -19.15 -8.92 -24.84
C PRO A 573 -18.67 -10.31 -24.39
N ASP A 574 -17.45 -10.67 -24.75
CA ASP A 574 -16.80 -11.87 -24.25
C ASP A 574 -16.37 -11.69 -22.77
N TYR A 575 -16.23 -12.81 -22.06
CA TYR A 575 -15.67 -12.79 -20.71
C TYR A 575 -14.15 -12.63 -20.77
N LEU A 576 -13.61 -11.79 -19.88
CA LEU A 576 -12.18 -11.77 -19.67
C LEU A 576 -11.71 -13.15 -19.18
N PRO A 577 -10.64 -13.72 -19.75
CA PRO A 577 -10.02 -14.92 -19.22
C PRO A 577 -9.28 -14.55 -17.92
N GLN A 578 -9.98 -14.12 -16.90
CA GLN A 578 -9.38 -13.73 -15.63
C GLN A 578 -9.67 -14.72 -14.54
N ALA A 579 -8.66 -14.84 -13.73
CA ALA A 579 -8.63 -15.34 -12.38
C ALA A 579 -8.96 -16.81 -12.17
N PRO A 580 -8.51 -17.31 -11.03
CA PRO A 580 -8.76 -18.69 -10.66
C PRO A 580 -10.25 -18.97 -10.78
N ALA A 581 -10.55 -20.02 -11.49
CA ALA A 581 -11.86 -20.42 -12.00
C ALA A 581 -12.97 -20.68 -10.93
N GLY A 582 -12.78 -20.22 -9.69
CA GLY A 582 -13.66 -20.59 -8.60
C GLY A 582 -14.75 -19.58 -8.30
N LEU A 583 -14.40 -18.59 -7.48
CA LEU A 583 -15.37 -17.68 -6.86
C LEU A 583 -15.92 -16.66 -7.87
N GLU A 584 -15.07 -16.00 -8.65
CA GLU A 584 -15.49 -14.95 -9.58
C GLU A 584 -16.49 -15.43 -10.61
N ARG A 585 -16.27 -16.59 -11.22
CA ARG A 585 -17.26 -17.16 -12.17
C ARG A 585 -18.58 -17.54 -11.50
N LYS A 586 -18.56 -18.00 -10.25
CA LYS A 586 -19.79 -18.25 -9.50
C LYS A 586 -20.57 -16.96 -9.24
N LEU A 587 -19.85 -15.89 -8.84
CA LEU A 587 -20.44 -14.58 -8.59
C LEU A 587 -21.01 -13.97 -9.87
N GLU A 588 -20.28 -14.02 -10.96
CA GLU A 588 -20.72 -13.55 -12.26
C GLU A 588 -22.02 -14.25 -12.70
N LYS A 589 -22.02 -15.58 -12.68
CA LYS A 589 -23.24 -16.36 -13.01
C LYS A 589 -24.40 -16.02 -12.08
N LYS A 590 -24.13 -15.81 -10.80
CA LYS A 590 -25.14 -15.44 -9.80
C LYS A 590 -25.76 -14.08 -10.11
N LEU A 591 -24.95 -13.08 -10.45
CA LEU A 591 -25.42 -11.73 -10.76
C LEU A 591 -26.17 -11.68 -12.09
N LEU A 592 -25.68 -12.36 -13.14
CA LEU A 592 -26.39 -12.49 -14.41
C LEU A 592 -27.75 -13.19 -14.25
N LYS A 593 -27.81 -14.28 -13.45
CA LYS A 593 -29.07 -14.97 -13.14
C LYS A 593 -30.04 -14.09 -12.37
N ALA A 594 -29.54 -13.15 -11.58
CA ALA A 594 -30.33 -12.15 -10.87
C ALA A 594 -30.82 -11.00 -11.78
N GLY A 595 -30.44 -10.99 -13.07
CA GLY A 595 -30.93 -10.03 -14.07
C GLY A 595 -30.05 -8.79 -14.22
N PHE A 596 -28.88 -8.72 -13.57
CA PHE A 596 -27.97 -7.58 -13.72
C PHE A 596 -27.24 -7.62 -15.06
N THR A 597 -26.95 -6.45 -15.60
CA THR A 597 -26.20 -6.23 -16.84
C THR A 597 -25.00 -5.32 -16.59
N PRO A 598 -23.94 -5.37 -17.42
CA PRO A 598 -22.82 -4.44 -17.31
C PRO A 598 -23.29 -2.98 -17.39
N GLU A 599 -22.71 -2.10 -16.58
CA GLU A 599 -22.90 -0.65 -16.73
C GLU A 599 -22.31 -0.15 -18.05
N LYS A 600 -22.79 1.00 -18.53
CA LYS A 600 -22.11 1.77 -19.59
C LYS A 600 -20.80 2.34 -19.03
N ASP A 601 -19.89 2.73 -19.94
CA ASP A 601 -18.69 3.43 -19.50
C ASP A 601 -19.05 4.68 -18.70
N PRO A 602 -18.50 4.85 -17.48
CA PRO A 602 -18.77 6.03 -16.67
C PRO A 602 -18.33 7.30 -17.38
N GLN A 603 -19.13 8.35 -17.26
CA GLN A 603 -18.93 9.64 -17.90
C GLN A 603 -18.81 10.74 -16.84
N GLY A 604 -18.18 11.84 -17.18
CA GLY A 604 -18.16 13.04 -16.37
C GLY A 604 -16.77 13.53 -15.98
N ASN A 605 -16.76 14.36 -14.96
CA ASN A 605 -15.55 14.89 -14.32
C ASN A 605 -15.49 14.50 -12.84
N LEU A 606 -14.30 14.28 -12.32
CA LEU A 606 -14.04 13.96 -10.93
C LEU A 606 -12.81 14.73 -10.45
N ALA A 607 -12.90 15.39 -9.29
CA ALA A 607 -11.77 15.97 -8.60
C ALA A 607 -11.63 15.32 -7.22
N LEU A 608 -10.41 14.88 -6.88
CA LEU A 608 -10.06 14.33 -5.59
C LEU A 608 -9.14 15.30 -4.86
N GLY A 609 -9.67 16.01 -3.86
CA GLY A 609 -8.89 16.93 -3.03
C GLY A 609 -7.80 16.19 -2.27
N TYR A 610 -8.14 15.04 -1.69
CA TYR A 610 -7.21 14.15 -1.00
C TYR A 610 -6.25 13.39 -1.92
N GLY A 611 -6.33 13.60 -3.24
CA GLY A 611 -5.47 12.92 -4.21
C GLY A 611 -4.58 13.83 -5.04
N CYS A 612 -4.81 15.15 -5.03
CA CYS A 612 -4.31 16.06 -6.07
C CYS A 612 -4.57 15.51 -7.48
N VAL A 613 -5.79 15.01 -7.72
CA VAL A 613 -6.17 14.34 -8.96
C VAL A 613 -7.40 15.00 -9.56
N SER A 614 -7.40 15.19 -10.89
CA SER A 614 -8.59 15.52 -11.66
C SER A 614 -8.72 14.58 -12.85
N VAL A 615 -9.95 14.14 -13.12
CA VAL A 615 -10.24 13.15 -14.17
C VAL A 615 -11.37 13.64 -15.04
N GLN A 616 -11.15 13.69 -16.35
CA GLN A 616 -12.22 13.87 -17.34
C GLN A 616 -12.43 12.54 -18.06
N ARG A 617 -13.69 12.13 -18.19
CA ARG A 617 -14.02 10.87 -18.82
C ARG A 617 -15.23 11.01 -19.74
N ARG A 618 -15.10 10.56 -20.97
CA ARG A 618 -16.18 10.47 -21.97
C ARG A 618 -15.98 9.19 -22.78
N ASN A 619 -17.08 8.64 -23.29
CA ASN A 619 -17.05 7.40 -24.05
C ASN A 619 -16.20 6.32 -23.34
N ASN A 620 -15.19 5.76 -24.02
CA ASN A 620 -14.24 4.82 -23.44
C ASN A 620 -12.84 5.42 -23.18
N TRP A 621 -12.70 6.75 -23.11
CA TRP A 621 -11.43 7.38 -22.72
C TRP A 621 -11.52 8.06 -21.35
N ALA A 622 -10.37 8.15 -20.70
CA ALA A 622 -10.20 8.90 -19.47
C ALA A 622 -8.87 9.67 -19.53
N ALA A 623 -8.90 10.98 -19.23
CA ALA A 623 -7.70 11.77 -19.00
C ALA A 623 -7.53 11.98 -17.49
N VAL A 624 -6.41 11.56 -16.95
CA VAL A 624 -6.08 11.64 -15.52
C VAL A 624 -4.93 12.59 -15.32
N VAL A 625 -5.18 13.67 -14.58
CA VAL A 625 -4.16 14.67 -14.19
C VAL A 625 -3.77 14.43 -12.74
N ARG A 626 -2.47 14.42 -12.45
CA ARG A 626 -1.92 14.27 -11.11
C ARG A 626 -0.94 15.39 -10.77
N GLY A 627 -1.12 15.97 -9.60
CA GLY A 627 -0.18 16.88 -8.96
C GLY A 627 0.32 16.37 -7.61
N HIS A 628 1.08 17.21 -6.92
CA HIS A 628 1.49 17.03 -5.54
C HIS A 628 1.53 18.36 -4.81
N SER A 629 1.61 18.31 -3.48
CA SER A 629 1.58 19.51 -2.67
C SER A 629 2.46 19.39 -1.42
N ARG A 630 2.39 20.35 -0.52
CA ARG A 630 2.94 20.27 0.83
C ARG A 630 2.43 19.08 1.64
N TYR A 631 1.22 18.61 1.35
CA TYR A 631 0.53 17.56 2.13
C TYR A 631 0.50 16.19 1.46
N LEU A 632 0.49 16.17 0.14
CA LEU A 632 0.32 14.97 -0.66
C LEU A 632 1.56 14.79 -1.54
N TRP A 633 2.30 13.69 -1.35
CA TRP A 633 3.53 13.42 -2.06
C TRP A 633 3.31 13.11 -3.55
N ASP A 634 4.34 13.30 -4.36
CA ASP A 634 4.31 13.09 -5.82
C ASP A 634 4.35 11.61 -6.20
N ALA A 635 5.41 10.92 -5.84
CA ALA A 635 5.63 9.50 -6.10
C ALA A 635 6.40 8.86 -4.94
N GLU A 636 6.26 7.57 -4.81
CA GLU A 636 6.97 6.77 -3.81
C GLU A 636 8.13 6.05 -4.47
N HIS A 637 9.31 6.18 -3.91
CA HIS A 637 10.56 5.57 -4.36
C HIS A 637 11.14 4.64 -3.30
N TYR A 638 11.75 3.56 -3.73
CA TYR A 638 12.47 2.60 -2.88
C TYR A 638 13.84 2.30 -3.45
N LEU A 639 14.71 1.67 -2.64
CA LEU A 639 16.02 1.22 -3.11
C LEU A 639 15.94 0.19 -4.25
N ASP A 640 14.80 -0.46 -4.41
CA ASP A 640 14.56 -1.52 -5.39
C ASP A 640 13.35 -1.29 -6.30
N ALA A 641 12.73 -0.12 -6.26
CA ALA A 641 11.54 0.18 -7.05
C ALA A 641 11.40 1.68 -7.36
N ASN A 642 10.84 2.01 -8.53
CA ASN A 642 10.56 3.36 -9.00
C ASN A 642 11.79 4.28 -8.95
N PHE A 643 12.86 3.92 -9.65
CA PHE A 643 14.11 4.69 -9.61
C PHE A 643 14.00 6.06 -10.25
N TYR A 644 13.11 6.25 -11.24
CA TYR A 644 13.11 7.41 -12.13
C TYR A 644 11.79 8.18 -12.20
N GLY A 645 10.73 7.73 -11.52
CA GLY A 645 9.40 8.31 -11.61
C GLY A 645 9.18 9.61 -10.82
N ARG A 646 10.21 10.45 -10.62
CA ARG A 646 10.14 11.70 -9.84
C ARG A 646 9.16 12.73 -10.40
N TYR A 647 8.88 12.69 -11.69
CA TYR A 647 8.04 13.68 -12.36
C TYR A 647 6.58 13.25 -12.55
N LEU A 648 6.18 12.11 -11.95
CA LEU A 648 4.82 11.59 -12.07
C LEU A 648 3.75 12.50 -11.44
N GLY A 649 4.13 13.31 -10.45
CA GLY A 649 3.24 14.29 -9.79
C GLY A 649 3.46 15.73 -10.24
N TYR A 650 4.20 16.01 -11.34
CA TYR A 650 4.52 17.37 -11.80
C TYR A 650 3.46 17.93 -12.75
N GLY A 651 2.17 17.75 -12.39
CA GLY A 651 1.08 18.12 -13.27
C GLY A 651 0.94 17.16 -14.47
N SER A 652 1.38 15.93 -14.34
CA SER A 652 1.28 14.95 -15.41
C SER A 652 -0.16 14.68 -15.83
N MET A 653 -0.37 14.40 -17.11
CA MET A 653 -1.66 14.00 -17.67
C MET A 653 -1.49 12.74 -18.52
N GLN A 654 -2.21 11.67 -18.15
CA GLN A 654 -2.27 10.45 -18.93
C GLN A 654 -3.66 10.27 -19.56
N VAL A 655 -3.71 10.07 -20.89
CA VAL A 655 -4.93 9.74 -21.61
C VAL A 655 -5.00 8.23 -21.82
N LEU A 656 -5.95 7.59 -21.16
CA LEU A 656 -6.25 6.17 -21.31
C LEU A 656 -7.35 6.00 -22.34
N THR A 657 -7.06 5.41 -23.48
CA THR A 657 -7.96 5.31 -24.62
C THR A 657 -7.77 4.06 -25.45
N ALA A 658 -8.75 3.73 -26.26
CA ALA A 658 -8.69 2.70 -27.30
C ALA A 658 -9.62 3.08 -28.44
N GLN A 659 -9.48 2.41 -29.57
CA GLN A 659 -10.45 2.53 -30.66
C GLN A 659 -11.85 2.03 -30.21
N PRO A 660 -12.93 2.53 -30.80
CA PRO A 660 -14.26 2.07 -30.47
C PRO A 660 -14.39 0.54 -30.61
N GLY A 661 -14.92 -0.10 -29.56
CA GLY A 661 -15.06 -1.56 -29.51
C GLY A 661 -13.81 -2.32 -29.07
N GLU A 662 -12.73 -1.62 -28.75
CA GLU A 662 -11.52 -2.21 -28.16
C GLU A 662 -11.45 -1.98 -26.66
N ARG A 663 -10.75 -2.88 -25.98
CA ARG A 663 -10.47 -2.73 -24.56
C ARG A 663 -9.37 -1.70 -24.34
N VAL A 664 -9.61 -0.78 -23.41
CA VAL A 664 -8.59 0.19 -23.00
C VAL A 664 -7.51 -0.49 -22.17
N THR A 665 -6.28 -0.36 -22.64
CA THR A 665 -5.05 -0.85 -21.97
C THR A 665 -3.98 0.23 -22.08
N PHE A 666 -2.83 0.04 -21.42
CA PHE A 666 -1.68 0.90 -21.65
C PHE A 666 -1.19 0.82 -23.10
N THR A 667 -1.18 -0.37 -23.69
CA THR A 667 -0.78 -0.57 -25.09
C THR A 667 -1.67 0.21 -26.05
N THR A 668 -3.01 0.09 -25.92
CA THR A 668 -3.95 0.86 -26.78
C THR A 668 -3.85 2.37 -26.54
N SER A 669 -3.39 2.78 -25.37
CA SER A 669 -3.14 4.18 -25.00
C SER A 669 -1.76 4.68 -25.44
N GLY A 670 -0.98 3.87 -26.17
CA GLY A 670 0.35 4.25 -26.68
C GLY A 670 1.46 4.21 -25.64
N TRP A 671 1.39 3.30 -24.66
CA TRP A 671 2.42 3.17 -23.63
C TRP A 671 2.93 1.73 -23.47
N GLN A 672 4.23 1.62 -23.27
CA GLN A 672 4.95 0.41 -22.83
C GLN A 672 6.09 0.79 -21.88
N GLU A 673 6.61 -0.17 -21.10
CA GLU A 673 7.70 0.09 -20.16
C GLU A 673 9.07 0.26 -20.88
N ASN A 674 9.32 -0.55 -21.91
CA ASN A 674 10.61 -0.57 -22.60
C ASN A 674 10.84 0.69 -23.43
N GLY A 675 11.97 1.33 -23.20
CA GLY A 675 12.37 2.54 -23.91
C GLY A 675 11.64 3.82 -23.50
N PHE A 676 10.80 3.78 -22.42
CA PHE A 676 10.12 4.96 -21.93
C PHE A 676 11.12 5.95 -21.32
N ASP A 677 11.08 7.23 -21.77
CA ASP A 677 11.91 8.28 -21.19
C ASP A 677 11.23 8.89 -19.96
N TRP A 678 11.77 8.61 -18.79
CA TRP A 678 11.26 9.07 -17.52
C TRP A 678 11.39 10.59 -17.29
N ASN A 679 12.15 11.31 -18.12
CA ASN A 679 12.14 12.77 -18.14
C ASN A 679 10.89 13.34 -18.82
N ARG A 680 10.28 12.58 -19.75
CA ARG A 680 9.20 13.03 -20.62
C ARG A 680 7.85 12.41 -20.22
N ILE A 681 7.46 12.61 -18.98
CA ILE A 681 6.12 12.22 -18.52
C ILE A 681 5.10 13.16 -19.19
N PRO A 682 4.09 12.64 -19.92
CA PRO A 682 3.09 13.49 -20.58
C PRO A 682 2.43 14.48 -19.61
N GLY A 683 2.35 15.74 -19.99
CA GLY A 683 1.84 16.85 -19.18
C GLY A 683 2.84 17.48 -18.23
N ALA A 684 3.87 16.79 -17.81
CA ALA A 684 4.83 17.30 -16.85
C ALA A 684 5.75 18.38 -17.45
N THR A 685 6.04 19.39 -16.62
CA THR A 685 7.07 20.41 -16.88
C THR A 685 8.27 20.12 -15.99
N SER A 686 9.41 19.76 -16.56
CA SER A 686 10.56 19.24 -15.83
C SER A 686 11.90 19.58 -16.49
N ILE A 687 12.99 19.47 -15.74
CA ILE A 687 14.35 19.55 -16.26
C ILE A 687 14.71 18.18 -16.81
N HIS A 688 15.17 18.12 -18.08
CA HIS A 688 15.56 16.89 -18.77
C HIS A 688 16.97 16.48 -18.32
N LEU A 689 17.04 15.59 -17.34
CA LEU A 689 18.28 15.19 -16.66
C LEU A 689 18.87 13.89 -17.24
N PRO A 690 20.19 13.68 -17.16
CA PRO A 690 20.77 12.35 -17.27
C PRO A 690 20.15 11.40 -16.24
N PHE A 691 20.03 10.11 -16.59
CA PHE A 691 19.33 9.14 -15.72
C PHE A 691 19.96 8.95 -14.34
N ASP A 692 21.28 9.10 -14.21
CA ASP A 692 21.98 9.07 -12.94
C ASP A 692 21.58 10.26 -12.02
N GLN A 693 21.27 11.42 -12.58
CA GLN A 693 20.77 12.59 -11.87
C GLN A 693 19.25 12.57 -11.69
N LEU A 694 18.52 11.96 -12.62
CA LEU A 694 17.08 11.76 -12.47
C LEU A 694 16.74 10.75 -11.37
N ARG A 695 17.62 9.78 -11.12
CA ARG A 695 17.40 8.73 -10.13
C ARG A 695 17.07 9.31 -8.75
N ALA A 696 16.04 8.73 -8.11
CA ALA A 696 15.62 9.12 -6.77
C ALA A 696 16.72 8.86 -5.73
N LYS A 697 16.91 9.81 -4.80
CA LYS A 697 17.91 9.74 -3.71
C LYS A 697 17.22 9.25 -2.44
N VAL A 698 17.02 7.92 -2.38
CA VAL A 698 16.36 7.28 -1.24
C VAL A 698 17.29 7.26 -0.05
N LEU A 699 16.97 8.01 0.97
CA LEU A 699 17.76 8.16 2.21
C LEU A 699 16.84 8.11 3.42
N ASN A 700 17.35 7.59 4.55
CA ASN A 700 16.70 7.80 5.83
C ASN A 700 16.89 9.25 6.25
N VAL A 701 15.81 9.99 6.40
CA VAL A 701 15.84 11.42 6.74
C VAL A 701 15.63 11.66 8.24
N ASP A 702 14.95 10.74 8.92
CA ASP A 702 14.75 10.77 10.37
C ASP A 702 14.47 9.35 10.92
N ALA A 703 14.25 9.24 12.23
CA ALA A 703 14.02 7.96 12.92
C ALA A 703 12.72 7.25 12.49
N PHE A 704 11.83 7.93 11.76
CA PHE A 704 10.56 7.39 11.28
C PHE A 704 10.60 7.03 9.79
N SER A 705 11.67 7.38 9.09
CA SER A 705 11.82 7.05 7.67
C SER A 705 11.94 5.56 7.43
N GLY A 706 11.35 5.09 6.33
CA GLY A 706 11.70 3.84 5.69
C GLY A 706 12.88 4.01 4.73
N MET A 707 13.29 2.93 4.09
CA MET A 707 14.14 2.99 2.90
C MET A 707 13.30 3.39 1.69
N GLU A 708 12.48 4.43 1.88
CA GLU A 708 11.58 5.05 0.91
C GLU A 708 11.79 6.55 0.85
N GLU A 709 11.46 7.12 -0.28
CA GLU A 709 11.41 8.55 -0.51
C GLU A 709 10.02 8.93 -1.03
N MET A 710 9.42 9.92 -0.41
CA MET A 710 8.13 10.50 -0.81
C MET A 710 8.28 12.01 -0.81
N LEU A 711 8.46 12.60 -1.99
CA LEU A 711 8.76 14.02 -2.12
C LEU A 711 7.50 14.88 -2.00
N TYR A 712 7.64 15.96 -1.25
CA TYR A 712 6.64 17.01 -1.08
C TYR A 712 7.14 18.35 -1.64
N SER A 713 6.18 19.22 -1.97
CA SER A 713 6.45 20.63 -2.23
C SER A 713 6.36 21.45 -0.93
N ASP A 714 6.74 22.73 -0.98
CA ASP A 714 6.37 23.73 0.02
C ASP A 714 5.09 24.48 -0.38
N GLU A 715 4.60 24.26 -1.60
CA GLU A 715 3.37 24.84 -2.13
C GLU A 715 2.15 24.00 -1.73
N ALA A 716 1.11 24.65 -1.22
CA ALA A 716 -0.14 24.00 -0.83
C ALA A 716 -1.18 23.97 -1.97
N PHE A 717 -1.02 24.85 -2.98
CA PHE A 717 -1.97 25.00 -4.07
C PHE A 717 -1.78 23.93 -5.15
N ALA A 718 -2.44 22.79 -4.97
CA ALA A 718 -2.52 21.74 -6.00
C ALA A 718 -3.81 20.94 -5.84
N GLY A 719 -4.66 20.90 -6.86
CA GLY A 719 -5.92 20.16 -6.84
C GLY A 719 -6.85 20.52 -7.97
N GLY A 720 -8.00 19.89 -8.00
CA GLY A 720 -9.03 20.05 -9.02
C GLY A 720 -10.35 20.58 -8.49
N LEU A 721 -11.17 21.06 -9.41
CA LEU A 721 -12.57 21.40 -9.23
C LEU A 721 -13.40 20.61 -10.23
N SER A 722 -14.54 20.09 -9.79
CA SER A 722 -15.53 19.41 -10.64
C SER A 722 -16.87 20.11 -10.53
N GLN A 723 -17.37 20.63 -11.64
CA GLN A 723 -18.67 21.31 -11.73
C GLN A 723 -19.75 20.34 -12.17
N GLU A 724 -20.77 20.15 -11.33
CA GLU A 724 -21.89 19.25 -11.56
C GLU A 724 -21.48 17.83 -12.02
N ARG A 725 -20.23 17.43 -11.74
CA ARG A 725 -19.59 16.20 -12.25
C ARG A 725 -19.52 16.10 -13.79
N GLU A 726 -19.61 17.21 -14.50
CA GLU A 726 -19.62 17.27 -15.97
C GLU A 726 -18.29 17.79 -16.51
N ASN A 727 -17.89 18.97 -16.07
CA ASN A 727 -16.69 19.67 -16.49
C ASN A 727 -15.85 20.00 -15.25
N GLY A 728 -14.59 20.41 -15.44
CA GLY A 728 -13.76 20.75 -14.33
C GLY A 728 -12.51 21.52 -14.70
N ASN A 729 -11.71 21.82 -13.70
CA ASN A 729 -10.34 22.31 -13.91
C ASN A 729 -9.38 21.71 -12.87
N PHE A 730 -8.11 21.91 -13.10
CA PHE A 730 -7.03 21.56 -12.22
C PHE A 730 -6.02 22.68 -12.19
N GLY A 731 -5.46 23.01 -11.03
CA GLY A 731 -4.42 24.00 -10.87
C GLY A 731 -3.34 23.54 -9.91
N MET A 732 -2.08 23.86 -10.24
CA MET A 732 -0.92 23.52 -9.41
C MET A 732 0.13 24.60 -9.46
N LYS A 733 0.64 25.01 -8.31
CA LYS A 733 1.91 25.70 -8.14
C LYS A 733 2.99 24.63 -8.00
N LEU A 734 3.71 24.36 -9.08
CA LEU A 734 4.85 23.44 -9.04
C LEU A 734 6.04 24.12 -8.38
N HIS A 735 6.65 23.45 -7.42
CA HIS A 735 7.95 23.81 -6.85
C HIS A 735 8.70 22.54 -6.47
N GLU A 736 9.81 22.29 -7.16
CA GLU A 736 10.62 21.10 -6.93
C GLU A 736 11.32 21.17 -5.57
N HIS A 737 11.49 20.02 -4.91
CA HIS A 737 12.12 19.92 -3.61
C HIS A 737 13.60 20.33 -3.63
N ASP A 738 14.07 21.01 -2.57
CA ASP A 738 15.46 21.53 -2.43
C ASP A 738 16.55 20.45 -2.51
N LYS A 739 16.20 19.19 -2.24
CA LYS A 739 17.09 18.03 -2.39
C LYS A 739 17.57 17.84 -3.85
N TYR A 740 16.78 18.34 -4.80
CA TYR A 740 17.05 18.27 -6.25
C TYR A 740 17.27 19.66 -6.82
N ASN A 741 16.35 20.16 -7.63
CA ASN A 741 16.45 21.47 -8.26
C ASN A 741 15.44 22.45 -7.67
N GLY A 742 15.60 22.82 -6.42
CA GLY A 742 14.67 23.65 -5.66
C GLY A 742 14.36 25.04 -6.24
N SER A 743 15.06 25.48 -7.29
CA SER A 743 14.72 26.68 -8.06
C SER A 743 13.67 26.43 -9.14
N HIS A 744 13.37 25.17 -9.49
CA HIS A 744 12.43 24.85 -10.55
C HIS A 744 10.99 25.07 -10.12
N ARG A 745 10.31 25.98 -10.83
CA ARG A 745 8.92 26.39 -10.56
C ARG A 745 8.13 26.52 -11.84
N ALA A 746 6.79 26.34 -11.72
CA ALA A 746 5.84 26.61 -12.78
C ALA A 746 4.43 26.81 -12.23
N ARG A 747 3.58 27.48 -13.01
CA ARG A 747 2.13 27.50 -12.83
C ARG A 747 1.51 26.60 -13.90
N ILE A 748 0.77 25.57 -13.48
CA ILE A 748 0.19 24.56 -14.38
C ILE A 748 -1.32 24.53 -14.19
N SER A 749 -2.07 24.52 -15.28
CA SER A 749 -3.51 24.30 -15.23
C SER A 749 -4.02 23.42 -16.37
N TYR A 750 -5.12 22.72 -16.08
CA TYR A 750 -5.93 22.00 -17.06
C TYR A 750 -7.37 22.45 -16.95
N HIS A 751 -8.03 22.65 -18.09
CA HIS A 751 -9.45 23.04 -18.18
C HIS A 751 -10.18 22.01 -19.03
N PHE A 752 -11.16 21.33 -18.41
CA PHE A 752 -11.90 20.23 -19.01
C PHE A 752 -13.26 20.72 -19.49
N PHE A 753 -13.45 20.74 -20.79
CA PHE A 753 -14.65 21.20 -21.48
C PHE A 753 -15.20 20.09 -22.38
N GLY A 754 -16.08 19.22 -21.87
CA GLY A 754 -16.58 18.09 -22.63
C GLY A 754 -15.47 17.17 -23.14
N ASN A 755 -15.26 17.14 -24.45
CA ASN A 755 -14.21 16.37 -25.10
C ASN A 755 -12.91 17.17 -25.34
N THR A 756 -12.85 18.43 -24.92
CA THR A 756 -11.66 19.27 -25.09
C THR A 756 -10.97 19.49 -23.74
N ILE A 757 -9.68 19.27 -23.72
CA ILE A 757 -8.84 19.51 -22.54
C ILE A 757 -7.82 20.59 -22.93
N VAL A 758 -7.85 21.75 -22.28
CA VAL A 758 -6.89 22.84 -22.51
C VAL A 758 -5.84 22.83 -21.41
N ALA A 759 -4.58 22.71 -21.78
CA ALA A 759 -3.43 22.71 -20.87
C ALA A 759 -2.65 23.99 -21.02
N LEU A 760 -2.42 24.68 -19.90
CA LEU A 760 -1.65 25.92 -19.83
C LEU A 760 -0.52 25.82 -18.82
N GLY A 761 0.61 26.40 -19.17
CA GLY A 761 1.71 26.67 -18.24
C GLY A 761 2.21 28.09 -18.35
N SER A 762 2.62 28.66 -17.22
CA SER A 762 3.26 29.97 -17.16
C SER A 762 4.30 30.03 -16.03
N ASP A 763 5.05 31.08 -15.94
CA ASP A 763 6.02 31.34 -14.89
C ASP A 763 6.98 30.13 -14.70
N ILE A 764 7.38 29.52 -15.83
CA ILE A 764 8.32 28.41 -15.84
C ILE A 764 9.71 28.96 -15.67
N GLU A 765 10.35 28.67 -14.56
CA GLU A 765 11.67 29.21 -14.23
C GLU A 765 12.55 28.25 -13.46
N ASN A 766 13.85 28.34 -13.61
CA ASN A 766 14.87 27.75 -12.75
C ASN A 766 16.25 28.35 -13.08
N VAL A 767 17.28 27.95 -12.32
CA VAL A 767 18.66 28.42 -12.50
C VAL A 767 19.59 27.36 -13.10
N ASN A 768 19.05 26.21 -13.56
CA ASN A 768 19.87 25.12 -14.12
C ASN A 768 20.42 25.54 -15.52
N GLN A 769 21.72 25.71 -15.62
CA GLN A 769 22.43 26.10 -16.87
C GLN A 769 22.89 24.88 -17.68
N ASP A 770 22.80 23.68 -17.13
CA ASP A 770 23.38 22.49 -17.75
C ASP A 770 22.37 21.75 -18.64
N TYR A 771 21.10 21.69 -18.23
CA TYR A 771 20.07 20.86 -18.87
C TYR A 771 18.84 21.70 -19.28
N PRO A 772 18.19 21.35 -20.42
CA PRO A 772 16.99 22.05 -20.84
C PRO A 772 15.79 21.71 -19.92
N THR A 773 14.88 22.66 -19.83
CA THR A 773 13.55 22.46 -19.24
C THR A 773 12.57 22.18 -20.35
N GLU A 774 11.78 21.13 -20.23
CA GLU A 774 10.80 20.70 -21.22
C GLU A 774 9.40 20.59 -20.60
N THR A 775 8.35 20.86 -21.40
CA THR A 775 7.00 20.42 -21.12
C THR A 775 6.60 19.37 -22.17
N THR A 776 6.27 18.16 -21.72
CA THR A 776 5.93 17.07 -22.62
C THR A 776 4.45 17.12 -22.97
N VAL A 777 4.12 17.34 -24.23
CA VAL A 777 2.74 17.26 -24.73
C VAL A 777 2.30 15.80 -24.80
N PHE A 778 3.12 14.96 -25.43
CA PHE A 778 2.95 13.50 -25.43
C PHE A 778 4.31 12.79 -25.57
N GLN A 779 4.34 11.57 -25.09
CA GLN A 779 5.33 10.54 -25.41
C GLN A 779 4.55 9.24 -25.69
N LEU A 780 4.59 8.76 -26.93
CA LEU A 780 3.79 7.64 -27.41
C LEU A 780 4.66 6.54 -27.99
N ALA A 781 4.40 5.30 -27.60
CA ALA A 781 5.06 4.14 -28.16
C ALA A 781 4.48 3.79 -29.54
N ALA A 782 5.35 3.43 -30.48
CA ALA A 782 4.98 2.82 -31.75
C ALA A 782 5.18 1.30 -31.63
N ILE A 783 4.15 0.60 -31.19
CA ILE A 783 4.23 -0.81 -30.74
C ILE A 783 4.02 -1.75 -31.93
N THR A 784 3.07 -1.44 -32.83
CA THR A 784 2.75 -2.27 -33.98
C THR A 784 3.48 -1.78 -35.25
N PRO A 785 3.67 -2.67 -36.25
CA PRO A 785 4.20 -2.25 -37.56
C PRO A 785 3.39 -1.14 -38.21
N GLU A 786 2.07 -1.14 -38.03
CA GLU A 786 1.17 -0.12 -38.58
C GLU A 786 1.39 1.24 -37.93
N GLU A 787 1.57 1.27 -36.60
CA GLU A 787 1.90 2.51 -35.87
C GLU A 787 3.26 3.06 -36.26
N LYS A 788 4.26 2.19 -36.47
CA LYS A 788 5.59 2.61 -36.99
C LYS A 788 5.47 3.19 -38.38
N ALA A 789 4.76 2.51 -39.28
CA ALA A 789 4.53 2.99 -40.64
C ALA A 789 3.75 4.32 -40.67
N TYR A 790 2.81 4.50 -39.76
CA TYR A 790 2.11 5.76 -39.58
C TYR A 790 3.08 6.90 -39.27
N TRP A 791 3.92 6.74 -38.24
CA TRP A 791 4.87 7.75 -37.81
C TRP A 791 6.04 7.94 -38.81
N ASP A 792 6.38 6.92 -39.59
CA ASP A 792 7.37 7.05 -40.67
C ASP A 792 6.87 7.91 -41.83
N ASN A 793 5.57 7.85 -42.11
CA ASN A 793 4.94 8.62 -43.17
C ASN A 793 4.34 9.95 -42.71
N TRP A 794 4.31 10.18 -41.37
CA TRP A 794 3.73 11.37 -40.81
C TRP A 794 4.55 12.62 -41.18
N LYS A 795 3.81 13.72 -41.45
CA LYS A 795 4.41 15.01 -41.80
C LYS A 795 3.97 16.08 -40.81
N ASP A 796 4.93 16.77 -40.23
CA ASP A 796 4.68 17.90 -39.34
C ASP A 796 4.01 19.04 -40.10
N ASN A 797 2.85 19.46 -39.60
CA ASN A 797 2.15 20.65 -40.13
C ASN A 797 2.25 21.85 -39.15
N GLY A 798 3.03 21.73 -38.10
CA GLY A 798 3.37 22.76 -37.11
C GLY A 798 2.36 22.99 -36.00
N HIS A 799 1.11 22.56 -36.11
CA HIS A 799 0.07 22.89 -35.12
C HIS A 799 -0.87 21.75 -34.74
N THR A 800 -0.99 20.70 -35.56
CA THR A 800 -1.90 19.61 -35.28
C THR A 800 -1.20 18.27 -35.37
N TYR A 801 -1.44 17.44 -34.36
CA TYR A 801 -0.81 16.11 -34.22
C TYR A 801 -1.90 15.10 -33.88
N LEU A 802 -2.20 14.21 -34.82
CA LEU A 802 -3.16 13.12 -34.60
C LEU A 802 -2.36 11.84 -34.33
N ALA A 803 -2.60 11.20 -33.19
CA ALA A 803 -1.97 9.93 -32.85
C ALA A 803 -2.78 8.73 -33.41
N PRO A 804 -2.13 7.58 -33.68
CA PRO A 804 -2.82 6.38 -34.18
C PRO A 804 -3.95 5.89 -33.26
N ASN A 805 -3.87 6.16 -31.95
CA ASN A 805 -4.89 5.82 -30.97
C ASN A 805 -6.12 6.77 -30.97
N GLY A 806 -6.18 7.70 -31.90
CA GLY A 806 -7.31 8.64 -32.07
C GLY A 806 -7.26 9.86 -31.12
N VAL A 807 -6.13 10.15 -30.49
CA VAL A 807 -5.94 11.37 -29.71
C VAL A 807 -5.36 12.46 -30.57
N GLY A 808 -6.08 13.57 -30.74
CA GLY A 808 -5.62 14.76 -31.42
C GLY A 808 -5.01 15.77 -30.45
N TYR A 809 -3.98 16.46 -30.90
CA TYR A 809 -3.33 17.55 -30.17
C TYR A 809 -3.30 18.81 -31.07
N TYR A 810 -3.78 19.91 -30.52
CA TYR A 810 -3.68 21.23 -31.12
C TYR A 810 -2.68 22.07 -30.34
N VAL A 811 -1.65 22.55 -30.99
CA VAL A 811 -0.52 23.27 -30.35
C VAL A 811 -0.29 24.58 -31.10
N PRO A 812 -0.75 25.73 -30.57
CA PRO A 812 -0.56 27.02 -31.24
C PRO A 812 0.87 27.57 -31.17
N GLY A 813 1.72 26.98 -30.35
CA GLY A 813 3.13 27.41 -30.12
C GLY A 813 4.16 26.54 -30.84
N ASN A 814 5.44 26.93 -30.69
CA ASN A 814 6.54 26.14 -31.23
C ASN A 814 6.86 24.94 -30.37
N VAL A 815 6.95 23.76 -30.96
CA VAL A 815 7.28 22.50 -30.31
C VAL A 815 8.33 21.74 -31.10
N GLN A 816 8.96 20.77 -30.42
CA GLN A 816 9.90 19.85 -31.06
C GLN A 816 9.23 18.47 -31.12
N PHE A 817 9.13 17.92 -32.31
CA PHE A 817 8.73 16.54 -32.52
C PHE A 817 9.97 15.68 -32.70
N GLU A 818 10.05 14.62 -31.94
CA GLU A 818 11.16 13.66 -32.01
C GLU A 818 10.61 12.25 -32.29
N LYS A 819 11.30 11.53 -33.16
CA LYS A 819 11.05 10.14 -33.50
C LYS A 819 12.32 9.33 -33.25
N ASN A 820 12.27 8.45 -32.28
CA ASN A 820 13.39 7.61 -31.87
C ASN A 820 13.03 6.14 -32.04
N PHE A 821 13.49 5.53 -33.13
CA PHE A 821 13.26 4.12 -33.47
C PHE A 821 14.61 3.37 -33.62
N PRO A 822 15.15 2.80 -32.54
CA PRO A 822 14.61 2.75 -31.17
C PRO A 822 15.03 3.95 -30.28
N GLN A 823 14.26 4.22 -29.24
CA GLN A 823 14.63 5.02 -28.08
C GLN A 823 15.29 4.10 -27.04
N VAL A 824 16.45 4.47 -26.54
CA VAL A 824 17.17 3.71 -25.51
C VAL A 824 17.14 4.50 -24.22
N THR A 825 16.64 3.86 -23.16
CA THR A 825 16.46 4.43 -21.83
C THR A 825 16.80 3.40 -20.75
N VAL A 826 16.25 3.56 -19.55
CA VAL A 826 16.44 2.65 -18.41
C VAL A 826 15.07 2.16 -17.90
N GLY A 827 15.03 0.96 -17.38
CA GLY A 827 13.80 0.39 -16.78
C GLY A 827 13.48 0.99 -15.41
N GLU A 828 12.25 0.94 -14.98
CA GLU A 828 11.73 1.48 -13.72
C GLU A 828 12.55 1.04 -12.49
N ARG A 829 13.06 -0.20 -12.50
CA ARG A 829 13.82 -0.83 -11.39
C ARG A 829 15.27 -1.13 -11.74
N SER A 830 15.78 -0.62 -12.82
CA SER A 830 17.06 -1.05 -13.34
C SER A 830 17.86 0.12 -13.90
N VAL A 831 19.17 0.08 -13.69
CA VAL A 831 20.12 0.92 -14.43
C VAL A 831 20.49 0.31 -15.79
N LYS A 832 19.94 -0.88 -16.11
CA LYS A 832 20.21 -1.55 -17.39
C LYS A 832 19.41 -0.87 -18.51
N PRO A 833 20.00 -0.71 -19.70
CA PRO A 833 19.29 -0.16 -20.83
C PRO A 833 18.08 -1.00 -21.23
N THR A 834 17.00 -0.32 -21.58
CA THR A 834 15.83 -0.87 -22.26
C THR A 834 15.61 -0.10 -23.55
N SER A 835 14.95 -0.69 -24.53
CA SER A 835 14.69 0.01 -25.80
C SER A 835 13.31 -0.29 -26.34
N GLY A 836 12.73 0.70 -27.01
CA GLY A 836 11.45 0.61 -27.70
C GLY A 836 11.35 1.75 -28.71
N ASP A 837 10.36 1.68 -29.59
CA ASP A 837 10.15 2.72 -30.59
C ASP A 837 9.17 3.76 -30.06
N TRP A 838 9.58 5.02 -30.06
CA TRP A 838 8.85 6.10 -29.42
C TRP A 838 8.84 7.36 -30.26
N VAL A 839 7.75 8.12 -30.11
CA VAL A 839 7.65 9.49 -30.56
C VAL A 839 7.32 10.41 -29.41
N SER A 840 7.86 11.60 -29.40
CA SER A 840 7.55 12.63 -28.40
C SER A 840 7.36 14.00 -29.02
N LEU A 841 6.50 14.78 -28.34
CA LEU A 841 6.26 16.19 -28.69
C LEU A 841 6.48 17.02 -27.44
N VAL A 842 7.40 17.98 -27.50
CA VAL A 842 7.79 18.76 -26.33
C VAL A 842 7.87 20.25 -26.63
N PHE A 843 7.49 21.07 -25.65
CA PHE A 843 7.94 22.47 -25.60
C PHE A 843 9.33 22.50 -24.96
N ASN A 844 10.32 22.96 -25.70
CA ASN A 844 11.67 23.16 -25.16
C ASN A 844 11.81 24.61 -24.70
N HIS A 845 11.86 24.83 -23.38
CA HIS A 845 11.97 26.14 -22.77
C HIS A 845 13.43 26.63 -22.66
N GLY A 846 14.40 25.80 -23.10
CA GLY A 846 15.81 26.06 -22.96
C GLY A 846 16.35 25.80 -21.57
N LYS A 847 17.60 26.21 -21.35
CA LYS A 847 18.29 26.13 -20.06
C LYS A 847 17.99 27.35 -19.22
N ALA A 848 17.80 27.15 -17.90
CA ALA A 848 17.48 28.22 -16.95
C ALA A 848 16.39 29.19 -17.46
N PRO A 849 15.21 28.70 -17.88
CA PRO A 849 14.15 29.57 -18.37
C PRO A 849 13.72 30.58 -17.31
N GLN A 850 13.25 31.75 -17.80
CA GLN A 850 12.74 32.83 -16.94
C GLN A 850 11.37 33.26 -17.47
N GLY A 851 10.29 32.83 -16.79
CA GLY A 851 8.91 33.16 -17.14
C GLY A 851 8.43 32.51 -18.44
N ALA A 852 8.95 31.34 -18.81
CA ALA A 852 8.49 30.61 -19.99
C ALA A 852 7.04 30.13 -19.84
N SER A 853 6.39 29.81 -20.96
CA SER A 853 4.98 29.40 -20.98
C SER A 853 4.68 28.44 -22.12
N TYR A 854 3.55 27.73 -21.98
CA TYR A 854 3.01 26.89 -23.04
C TYR A 854 1.47 26.92 -23.10
N GLU A 855 0.95 26.45 -24.22
CA GLU A 855 -0.48 26.23 -24.45
C GLU A 855 -0.68 25.09 -25.45
N TYR A 856 -1.55 24.15 -25.11
CA TYR A 856 -2.03 23.14 -26.05
C TYR A 856 -3.44 22.64 -25.67
N ALA A 857 -4.12 22.04 -26.62
CA ALA A 857 -5.38 21.35 -26.36
C ALA A 857 -5.31 19.89 -26.79
N VAL A 858 -5.97 19.01 -26.03
CA VAL A 858 -6.09 17.57 -26.30
C VAL A 858 -7.54 17.24 -26.62
N LEU A 859 -7.75 16.52 -27.72
CA LEU A 859 -9.03 16.07 -28.22
C LEU A 859 -9.03 14.53 -28.33
N PRO A 860 -9.39 13.81 -27.26
CA PRO A 860 -9.47 12.35 -27.33
C PRO A 860 -10.59 11.91 -28.28
N GLN A 861 -10.35 10.80 -29.00
CA GLN A 861 -11.28 10.22 -29.96
C GLN A 861 -11.76 11.22 -31.03
N THR A 862 -10.80 11.90 -31.65
CA THR A 862 -11.00 12.74 -32.82
C THR A 862 -10.40 12.09 -34.07
N ASP A 863 -10.73 12.63 -35.23
CA ASP A 863 -10.10 12.28 -36.50
C ASP A 863 -9.44 13.52 -37.15
N GLU A 864 -8.82 13.35 -38.31
CA GLU A 864 -8.12 14.40 -39.04
C GLU A 864 -9.05 15.56 -39.40
N GLN A 865 -10.31 15.27 -39.77
CA GLN A 865 -11.32 16.29 -40.11
C GLN A 865 -11.69 17.09 -38.84
N GLY A 866 -12.00 16.44 -37.76
CA GLY A 866 -12.34 17.06 -36.48
C GLY A 866 -11.21 17.93 -35.92
N LEU A 867 -9.97 17.41 -35.95
CA LEU A 867 -8.80 18.16 -35.52
C LEU A 867 -8.51 19.38 -36.40
N THR A 868 -8.62 19.23 -37.74
CA THR A 868 -8.45 20.33 -38.69
C THR A 868 -9.53 21.43 -38.50
N GLN A 869 -10.77 21.03 -38.25
CA GLN A 869 -11.85 21.99 -37.99
C GLN A 869 -11.61 22.71 -36.68
N PHE A 870 -11.22 21.99 -35.63
CA PHE A 870 -10.86 22.60 -34.34
C PHE A 870 -9.73 23.61 -34.45
N ALA A 871 -8.68 23.27 -35.18
CA ALA A 871 -7.53 24.17 -35.40
C ALA A 871 -7.92 25.46 -36.14
N LYS A 872 -8.88 25.40 -37.06
CA LYS A 872 -9.40 26.59 -37.76
C LYS A 872 -10.24 27.50 -36.86
N GLN A 873 -10.98 26.89 -35.93
CA GLN A 873 -11.89 27.59 -35.02
C GLN A 873 -11.92 26.88 -33.68
N PRO A 874 -10.89 27.12 -32.82
CA PRO A 874 -10.89 26.56 -31.49
C PRO A 874 -12.15 26.93 -30.71
N THR A 875 -12.69 25.94 -29.97
CA THR A 875 -13.90 26.16 -29.15
C THR A 875 -13.58 26.79 -27.79
N TYR A 876 -12.35 27.19 -27.58
CA TYR A 876 -11.90 27.87 -26.37
C TYR A 876 -11.13 29.17 -26.70
N GLN A 877 -11.05 30.05 -25.68
CA GLN A 877 -10.22 31.24 -25.72
C GLN A 877 -9.53 31.44 -24.37
N VAL A 878 -8.24 31.65 -24.36
CA VAL A 878 -7.45 32.03 -23.19
C VAL A 878 -7.63 33.52 -22.94
N LEU A 879 -8.23 33.90 -21.82
CA LEU A 879 -8.45 35.29 -21.43
C LEU A 879 -7.27 35.84 -20.60
N GLN A 880 -6.60 34.99 -19.82
CA GLN A 880 -5.41 35.33 -19.04
C GLN A 880 -4.53 34.08 -18.88
N LYS A 881 -3.21 34.25 -19.03
CA LYS A 881 -2.21 33.21 -18.78
C LYS A 881 -0.93 33.88 -18.26
N ASP A 882 -0.80 33.94 -16.94
CA ASP A 882 0.38 34.51 -16.28
C ASP A 882 0.58 33.87 -14.90
N ARG A 883 1.56 34.31 -14.13
CA ARG A 883 1.86 33.78 -12.80
C ARG A 883 0.69 33.90 -11.80
N ASN A 884 -0.27 34.81 -12.04
CA ASN A 884 -1.36 35.09 -11.10
C ASN A 884 -2.59 34.24 -11.41
N ALA A 885 -2.88 33.98 -12.68
CA ALA A 885 -4.08 33.27 -13.08
C ALA A 885 -4.01 32.67 -14.48
N HIS A 886 -4.73 31.56 -14.64
CA HIS A 886 -5.12 31.02 -15.93
C HIS A 886 -6.64 31.05 -16.05
N ILE A 887 -7.17 31.79 -17.02
CA ILE A 887 -8.60 31.96 -17.24
C ILE A 887 -8.92 31.61 -18.69
N VAL A 888 -9.81 30.65 -18.86
CA VAL A 888 -10.20 30.10 -20.17
C VAL A 888 -11.69 30.06 -20.29
N THR A 889 -12.23 30.52 -21.42
CA THR A 889 -13.64 30.36 -21.74
C THR A 889 -13.84 29.35 -22.86
N SER A 890 -14.91 28.57 -22.77
CA SER A 890 -15.38 27.65 -23.81
C SER A 890 -16.71 28.13 -24.38
N SER A 891 -16.72 28.40 -25.69
CA SER A 891 -17.95 28.75 -26.41
C SER A 891 -18.88 27.55 -26.58
N ALA A 892 -18.32 26.34 -26.68
CA ALA A 892 -19.09 25.11 -26.85
C ALA A 892 -19.86 24.71 -25.57
N GLU A 893 -19.23 24.91 -24.41
CA GLU A 893 -19.81 24.55 -23.10
C GLU A 893 -20.50 25.74 -22.40
N HIS A 894 -20.43 26.94 -22.97
CA HIS A 894 -20.89 28.19 -22.37
C HIS A 894 -20.33 28.38 -20.93
N LEU A 895 -19.06 28.19 -20.78
CA LEU A 895 -18.38 28.02 -19.50
C LEU A 895 -17.10 28.84 -19.45
N THR A 896 -16.85 29.54 -18.33
CA THR A 896 -15.57 30.19 -18.04
C THR A 896 -14.94 29.54 -16.81
N SER A 897 -13.72 29.11 -16.97
CA SER A 897 -12.89 28.43 -15.96
C SER A 897 -11.78 29.31 -15.45
N TYR A 898 -11.63 29.41 -14.16
CA TYR A 898 -10.67 30.26 -13.46
C TYR A 898 -9.78 29.38 -12.58
N VAL A 899 -8.47 29.45 -12.79
CA VAL A 899 -7.44 28.93 -11.89
C VAL A 899 -6.67 30.14 -11.38
N LEU A 900 -6.95 30.55 -10.16
CA LEU A 900 -6.38 31.76 -9.54
C LEU A 900 -5.28 31.35 -8.58
N PHE A 901 -4.03 31.42 -9.02
CA PHE A 901 -2.87 31.02 -8.21
C PHE A 901 -2.56 32.05 -7.12
N GLU A 902 -2.82 33.31 -7.39
CA GLU A 902 -2.62 34.41 -6.45
C GLU A 902 -3.91 35.19 -6.26
N THR A 903 -4.02 35.92 -5.15
CA THR A 903 -5.13 36.85 -4.93
C THR A 903 -5.15 37.93 -6.01
N PRO A 904 -6.22 38.05 -6.81
CA PRO A 904 -6.28 39.03 -7.88
C PRO A 904 -6.21 40.47 -7.37
N GLN A 905 -5.28 41.27 -7.90
CA GLN A 905 -5.13 42.69 -7.58
C GLN A 905 -5.97 43.59 -8.50
N LYS A 906 -6.47 43.06 -9.61
CA LYS A 906 -7.26 43.77 -10.62
C LYS A 906 -8.58 43.03 -10.89
N THR A 907 -9.52 43.73 -11.52
CA THR A 907 -10.73 43.11 -12.05
C THR A 907 -10.38 41.97 -12.99
N LEU A 908 -11.01 40.83 -12.78
CA LEU A 908 -10.76 39.64 -13.57
C LEU A 908 -11.41 39.76 -14.97
N PRO A 909 -10.77 39.24 -16.02
CA PRO A 909 -11.41 39.13 -17.33
C PRO A 909 -12.56 38.12 -17.30
N GLY A 910 -13.49 38.27 -18.25
CA GLY A 910 -14.69 37.45 -18.36
C GLY A 910 -15.96 38.18 -17.90
N ASP A 911 -17.10 37.51 -18.06
CA ASP A 911 -18.42 38.16 -17.99
C ASP A 911 -19.05 38.18 -16.59
N PHE A 912 -18.63 37.25 -15.71
CA PHE A 912 -19.37 36.97 -14.50
C PHE A 912 -18.62 37.31 -13.19
N ILE A 913 -17.38 36.82 -13.02
CA ILE A 913 -16.59 37.11 -11.80
C ILE A 913 -15.83 38.42 -11.96
N GLU A 914 -16.00 39.34 -11.03
CA GLU A 914 -15.28 40.61 -11.00
C GLU A 914 -14.03 40.56 -10.11
N LYS A 915 -14.22 40.02 -8.89
CA LYS A 915 -13.15 39.96 -7.87
C LYS A 915 -13.23 38.68 -7.06
N VAL A 916 -12.09 38.28 -6.54
CA VAL A 916 -11.95 37.20 -5.56
C VAL A 916 -10.94 37.63 -4.51
N ASP A 917 -11.17 37.30 -3.24
CA ASP A 917 -10.33 37.77 -2.13
C ASP A 917 -9.14 36.84 -1.81
N THR A 918 -9.08 35.68 -2.43
CA THR A 918 -7.99 34.70 -2.20
C THR A 918 -7.74 33.83 -3.43
N SER A 919 -6.63 33.10 -3.47
CA SER A 919 -6.37 32.08 -4.49
C SER A 919 -7.42 30.98 -4.43
N CYS A 920 -7.92 30.51 -5.57
CA CYS A 920 -8.92 29.43 -5.62
C CYS A 920 -9.09 28.89 -7.05
N LEU A 921 -9.89 27.85 -7.17
CA LEU A 921 -10.44 27.35 -8.42
C LEU A 921 -11.91 27.78 -8.50
N ALA A 922 -12.36 28.26 -9.66
CA ALA A 922 -13.75 28.60 -9.91
C ALA A 922 -14.17 28.27 -11.33
N MET A 923 -15.45 27.97 -11.52
CA MET A 923 -16.07 27.81 -12.84
C MET A 923 -17.45 28.47 -12.83
N VAL A 924 -17.81 29.12 -13.96
CA VAL A 924 -19.11 29.71 -14.16
C VAL A 924 -19.68 29.17 -15.47
N LYS A 925 -20.76 28.39 -15.38
CA LYS A 925 -21.53 27.89 -16.52
C LYS A 925 -22.77 28.73 -16.74
N GLN A 926 -22.95 29.24 -17.93
CA GLN A 926 -24.17 29.93 -18.33
C GLN A 926 -25.16 28.91 -18.85
N VAL A 927 -26.18 28.61 -18.07
CA VAL A 927 -27.26 27.66 -18.45
C VAL A 927 -28.19 28.32 -19.46
N ASP A 928 -28.55 29.57 -19.15
CA ASP A 928 -29.32 30.45 -20.05
C ASP A 928 -29.06 31.93 -19.72
N LYS A 929 -29.78 32.86 -20.32
CA LYS A 929 -29.59 34.33 -20.07
C LYS A 929 -29.90 34.75 -18.62
N LYS A 930 -30.60 33.90 -17.87
CA LYS A 930 -31.05 34.22 -16.51
C LYS A 930 -30.54 33.23 -15.45
N LYS A 931 -29.80 32.19 -15.83
CA LYS A 931 -29.34 31.14 -14.93
C LYS A 931 -27.85 30.85 -15.12
N LEU A 932 -27.15 30.78 -14.00
CA LEU A 932 -25.72 30.37 -13.93
C LEU A 932 -25.57 29.23 -12.92
N VAL A 933 -24.53 28.44 -13.11
CA VAL A 933 -23.95 27.58 -12.07
C VAL A 933 -22.56 28.13 -11.76
N LEU A 934 -22.34 28.52 -10.52
CA LEU A 934 -21.03 28.89 -10.00
C LEU A 934 -20.50 27.74 -9.16
N THR A 935 -19.30 27.30 -9.47
CA THR A 935 -18.59 26.27 -8.67
C THR A 935 -17.30 26.87 -8.14
N VAL A 936 -16.99 26.60 -6.87
CA VAL A 936 -15.77 27.07 -6.22
C VAL A 936 -15.11 25.92 -5.46
N ALA A 937 -13.78 25.87 -5.50
CA ALA A 937 -12.96 24.98 -4.70
C ALA A 937 -11.68 25.70 -4.24
N GLN A 938 -11.22 25.35 -3.03
CA GLN A 938 -9.92 25.79 -2.53
C GLN A 938 -9.02 24.55 -2.41
N PRO A 939 -7.96 24.43 -3.22
CA PRO A 939 -7.13 23.22 -3.23
C PRO A 939 -6.18 23.10 -2.04
N ASP A 940 -5.89 24.22 -1.31
CA ASP A 940 -5.15 24.13 -0.05
C ASP A 940 -6.00 23.41 1.01
N MET A 941 -5.47 22.34 1.56
CA MET A 941 -6.14 21.57 2.61
C MET A 941 -5.98 22.18 4.01
N ALA A 942 -5.17 23.25 4.14
CA ALA A 942 -4.99 24.04 5.35
C ALA A 942 -4.64 23.24 6.61
N PHE A 943 -3.78 22.25 6.50
CA PHE A 943 -3.18 21.57 7.67
C PHE A 943 -2.01 22.37 8.24
N TYR A 944 -1.24 23.05 7.40
CA TYR A 944 -0.08 23.84 7.80
C TYR A 944 -0.46 25.01 8.71
N ARG A 945 0.24 25.16 9.81
CA ARG A 945 -0.04 26.15 10.84
C ARG A 945 0.90 27.35 10.83
N GLY A 946 2.03 27.23 10.14
CA GLY A 946 3.03 28.29 10.01
C GLY A 946 4.47 27.76 10.01
N PRO A 947 5.48 28.64 9.97
CA PRO A 947 6.89 28.24 9.91
C PRO A 947 7.35 27.32 11.04
N SER A 948 6.67 27.36 12.20
CA SER A 948 6.94 26.43 13.33
C SER A 948 6.70 24.97 13.00
N ASP A 949 5.94 24.67 11.96
CA ASP A 949 5.67 23.31 11.50
C ASP A 949 6.82 22.75 10.64
N GLU A 950 7.80 23.55 10.28
CA GLU A 950 8.96 23.15 9.49
C GLU A 950 10.25 23.25 10.31
N ALA A 951 11.25 22.47 9.95
CA ALA A 951 12.59 22.53 10.48
C ALA A 951 13.54 23.04 9.39
N PHE A 952 14.48 23.89 9.79
CA PHE A 952 15.50 24.43 8.92
C PHE A 952 16.89 24.15 9.49
N ASP A 953 17.86 23.92 8.63
CA ASP A 953 19.26 23.80 9.03
C ASP A 953 19.88 25.20 9.35
N GLU A 954 21.16 25.21 9.74
CA GLU A 954 21.91 26.43 10.08
C GLU A 954 22.06 27.43 8.91
N ASN A 955 21.85 26.96 7.66
CA ASN A 955 21.91 27.75 6.45
C ASN A 955 20.52 28.23 6.00
N GLY A 956 19.47 27.96 6.80
CA GLY A 956 18.09 28.32 6.47
C GLY A 956 17.46 27.41 5.40
N LYS A 957 18.08 26.27 5.09
CA LYS A 957 17.53 25.28 4.17
C LYS A 957 16.57 24.36 4.91
N ARG A 958 15.43 24.08 4.29
CA ARG A 958 14.40 23.21 4.85
C ARG A 958 14.93 21.77 5.01
N ILE A 959 14.79 21.22 6.22
CA ILE A 959 15.12 19.83 6.53
C ILE A 959 13.96 18.94 6.07
N GLU A 960 14.30 17.92 5.28
CA GLU A 960 13.35 16.88 4.87
C GLU A 960 12.88 16.08 6.08
N ARG A 961 11.59 15.75 6.11
CA ARG A 961 10.96 14.90 7.13
C ARG A 961 10.22 13.73 6.47
N SER A 962 10.17 12.61 7.16
CA SER A 962 9.36 11.49 6.71
C SER A 962 7.87 11.83 6.72
N ILE A 963 7.07 11.05 6.02
CA ILE A 963 5.61 11.18 6.02
C ILE A 963 4.99 11.00 7.41
N TYR A 964 5.69 10.34 8.33
CA TYR A 964 5.19 10.01 9.68
C TYR A 964 5.62 11.02 10.75
N SER A 965 6.59 11.90 10.46
CA SER A 965 7.12 12.89 11.41
C SER A 965 6.67 14.32 11.15
N ARG A 966 5.75 14.54 10.20
CA ARG A 966 5.22 15.87 9.89
C ARG A 966 4.23 16.33 10.94
N PRO A 967 4.35 17.55 11.49
CA PRO A 967 3.55 18.00 12.64
C PRO A 967 2.04 18.01 12.42
N TRP A 968 1.58 18.14 11.17
CA TRP A 968 0.15 18.20 10.80
C TRP A 968 -0.45 16.87 10.36
N ILE A 969 0.26 15.78 10.50
CA ILE A 969 -0.13 14.49 9.91
C ILE A 969 -1.47 13.95 10.44
N ASP A 970 -1.79 14.28 11.68
CA ASP A 970 -3.02 13.89 12.35
C ASP A 970 -4.03 15.04 12.51
N ASP A 971 -3.74 16.23 11.94
CA ASP A 971 -4.63 17.38 12.00
C ASP A 971 -5.81 17.22 11.03
N GLU A 972 -6.91 17.89 11.32
CA GLU A 972 -8.02 18.03 10.38
C GLU A 972 -7.83 19.25 9.48
N SER A 973 -8.34 19.17 8.24
CA SER A 973 -8.40 20.30 7.33
C SER A 973 -9.18 21.47 7.95
N LYS A 974 -8.65 22.68 7.86
CA LYS A 974 -9.32 23.91 8.31
C LYS A 974 -10.22 24.48 7.22
N GLU A 975 -11.19 25.24 7.63
CA GLU A 975 -12.04 26.00 6.73
C GLU A 975 -11.30 27.22 6.17
N ILE A 976 -11.41 27.44 4.88
CA ILE A 976 -10.88 28.62 4.20
C ILE A 976 -12.05 29.38 3.58
N PRO A 977 -12.33 30.61 4.01
CA PRO A 977 -13.32 31.46 3.37
C PRO A 977 -12.82 31.94 2.02
N VAL A 978 -13.65 31.83 0.99
CA VAL A 978 -13.40 32.37 -0.36
C VAL A 978 -14.55 33.31 -0.70
N THR A 979 -14.26 34.59 -0.88
CA THR A 979 -15.26 35.59 -1.21
C THR A 979 -15.17 35.93 -2.70
N ILE A 980 -16.31 35.77 -3.41
CA ILE A 980 -16.43 36.05 -4.84
C ILE A 980 -17.42 37.18 -5.04
N THR A 981 -17.01 38.20 -5.78
CA THR A 981 -17.87 39.28 -6.30
C THR A 981 -18.28 38.99 -7.72
N LEU A 982 -19.57 38.79 -7.93
CA LEU A 982 -20.19 38.62 -9.25
C LEU A 982 -20.72 39.94 -9.81
N LYS A 983 -20.57 40.16 -11.10
CA LYS A 983 -21.19 41.26 -11.85
C LYS A 983 -22.71 41.09 -11.91
N GLY A 984 -23.43 42.12 -11.46
CA GLY A 984 -24.89 42.16 -11.49
C GLY A 984 -25.59 41.51 -10.28
N LYS A 985 -26.91 41.65 -10.24
CA LYS A 985 -27.76 41.09 -9.19
C LYS A 985 -28.16 39.65 -9.50
N TRP A 986 -27.88 38.75 -8.58
CA TRP A 986 -28.23 37.34 -8.69
C TRP A 986 -28.96 36.85 -7.44
N ASN A 987 -30.03 36.10 -7.62
CA ASN A 987 -30.65 35.32 -6.54
C ASN A 987 -29.90 34.01 -6.40
N VAL A 988 -29.52 33.68 -5.18
CA VAL A 988 -28.63 32.56 -4.86
C VAL A 988 -29.44 31.42 -4.25
N ALA A 989 -29.37 30.22 -4.81
CA ALA A 989 -29.97 29.05 -4.20
C ALA A 989 -29.30 28.76 -2.83
N SER A 990 -30.12 28.36 -1.87
CA SER A 990 -29.61 28.03 -0.53
C SER A 990 -28.59 26.90 -0.60
N HIS A 991 -27.41 27.14 -0.01
CA HIS A 991 -26.35 26.13 0.09
C HIS A 991 -25.66 26.25 1.47
N PRO A 992 -25.44 25.16 2.24
CA PRO A 992 -24.93 25.23 3.62
C PRO A 992 -23.55 25.86 3.73
N ALA A 993 -22.71 25.75 2.71
CA ALA A 993 -21.36 26.31 2.69
C ALA A 993 -21.27 27.71 2.07
N VAL A 994 -22.41 28.36 1.71
CA VAL A 994 -22.40 29.63 0.98
C VAL A 994 -23.26 30.66 1.67
N LYS A 995 -22.67 31.84 1.92
CA LYS A 995 -23.32 32.99 2.51
C LYS A 995 -23.36 34.14 1.51
N VAL A 996 -24.53 34.78 1.35
CA VAL A 996 -24.65 36.03 0.61
C VAL A 996 -24.24 37.15 1.55
N LEU A 997 -23.20 37.89 1.24
CA LEU A 997 -22.73 39.03 2.03
C LEU A 997 -23.40 40.34 1.59
N GLU A 998 -23.53 40.52 0.27
CA GLU A 998 -24.12 41.71 -0.34
C GLU A 998 -24.80 41.33 -1.67
N SER A 999 -25.89 42.00 -2.00
CA SER A 999 -26.56 41.90 -3.28
C SER A 999 -27.24 43.18 -3.64
N ASP A 1000 -26.75 43.88 -4.65
CA ASP A 1000 -27.30 45.11 -5.18
C ASP A 1000 -27.53 45.05 -6.70
N LYS A 1001 -27.81 46.14 -7.38
CA LYS A 1001 -28.04 46.18 -8.83
C LYS A 1001 -26.77 45.90 -9.64
N LYS A 1002 -25.59 46.16 -9.03
CA LYS A 1002 -24.26 46.05 -9.71
C LYS A 1002 -23.53 44.76 -9.37
N HIS A 1003 -23.67 44.30 -8.12
CA HIS A 1003 -22.87 43.20 -7.61
C HIS A 1003 -23.68 42.22 -6.75
N THR A 1004 -23.23 40.96 -6.74
CA THR A 1004 -23.59 39.96 -5.76
C THR A 1004 -22.31 39.38 -5.16
N VAL A 1005 -22.18 39.49 -3.83
CA VAL A 1005 -20.98 39.05 -3.10
C VAL A 1005 -21.32 37.82 -2.29
N LEU A 1006 -20.60 36.72 -2.60
CA LEU A 1006 -20.79 35.41 -2.00
C LEU A 1006 -19.52 34.98 -1.25
N GLN A 1007 -19.68 34.45 -0.06
CA GLN A 1007 -18.58 33.81 0.68
C GLN A 1007 -18.83 32.30 0.76
N PHE A 1008 -17.87 31.53 0.28
CA PHE A 1008 -17.81 30.07 0.35
C PHE A 1008 -16.94 29.67 1.53
N THR A 1009 -17.39 28.72 2.33
CA THR A 1009 -16.59 28.06 3.36
C THR A 1009 -16.00 26.77 2.76
N CYS A 1010 -14.80 26.87 2.22
CA CYS A 1010 -14.13 25.75 1.52
C CYS A 1010 -13.34 24.90 2.51
N ARG A 1011 -13.34 23.59 2.30
CA ARG A 1011 -12.60 22.61 3.12
C ARG A 1011 -12.25 21.37 2.28
N GLU A 1012 -11.09 20.75 2.56
CA GLU A 1012 -10.68 19.45 2.01
C GLU A 1012 -10.59 19.41 0.46
N GLY A 1013 -10.36 20.54 -0.20
CA GLY A 1013 -10.33 20.59 -1.67
C GLY A 1013 -11.67 20.30 -2.34
N LYS A 1014 -12.80 20.31 -1.62
CA LYS A 1014 -14.14 20.04 -2.15
C LYS A 1014 -14.62 21.11 -3.12
N SER A 1015 -15.40 20.70 -4.11
CA SER A 1015 -16.11 21.58 -5.03
C SER A 1015 -17.52 21.88 -4.49
N TYR A 1016 -17.93 23.15 -4.59
CA TYR A 1016 -19.23 23.65 -4.10
C TYR A 1016 -20.01 24.28 -5.26
N ASP A 1017 -21.07 23.59 -5.71
CA ASP A 1017 -21.93 24.05 -6.79
C ASP A 1017 -23.06 24.91 -6.24
N VAL A 1018 -23.30 26.10 -6.83
CA VAL A 1018 -24.39 27.01 -6.47
C VAL A 1018 -25.13 27.45 -7.71
N GLN A 1019 -26.44 27.29 -7.69
CA GLN A 1019 -27.35 27.79 -8.71
C GLN A 1019 -27.68 29.27 -8.49
N LEU A 1020 -27.55 30.07 -9.55
CA LEU A 1020 -27.83 31.50 -9.52
C LEU A 1020 -28.90 31.82 -10.56
N SER A 1021 -29.83 32.74 -10.23
CA SER A 1021 -30.90 33.20 -11.11
C SER A 1021 -31.13 34.71 -11.06
N LYS A 1022 -31.57 35.31 -12.17
CA LYS A 1022 -31.95 36.72 -12.24
C LYS A 1022 -33.43 36.93 -11.94
#